data_06bf570018a1537f8329845a955d14ac
#
_entry.id   06bf570018a1537f8329845a955d14ac
#
_cell.length_a   1.000
_cell.length_b   1.000
_cell.length_c   1.000
_cell.angle_alpha   90.00
_cell.angle_beta   90.00
_cell.angle_gamma   90.00
#
_symmetry.space_group_name_H-M   'P 1'
#
loop_
_entity.id
_entity.type
_entity.pdbx_description
1 polymer ?
#
loop_
_entity_poly.entity_id
_entity_poly.type
_entity_poly.pdbx_seq_one_letter_code
_entity_poly.pdbx_strand_id
1 'polypeptide(L)'
;MRIKEYTLSIILVILTSGHICGQNPIIRDQYTADPTARVFNGRIYLYPSHDIESPVEPERKWFSMADYHVFSSDNMTSWTDHGVILSQDMVRWVKPGSYSMWAPDCVKKDSTYYFYFPSVPNDTTHRGFAVGVAMGRAPEGPFFPMWRPIKGINGIDPCVLIDPKDGCPYIYWAGMGMWMARLKDNMMELDSDPLKVEGLPEGFKEGPFVFERQGLYYYTFPWVRDSTETLAYAMGDSPMGPFEFKGIIMEESPTACWTNHHSIVEYKNQWYLFYHHNDYSPDFDKLRSVRCDSLFFNPDGTIRPVVPTLRGVGITPAHSHIQIDRYSSLHGGASINFVDSMKPFQGWQTILHKRDDAVRYNTVGFSDKPVREVSVRAKAPVASRVEILAGNDVIARIDIPKSSCWTTVHAKVDNRMISSSSHMTEKSKVMQVGLSGNAAPDTSRIYDISVRLSRGRDVAIDYIGFDMMPWTEGGMITDTYRNIFAEMGYSQKQIDKKLQTTFDALFYGPDKVYFEVSDSMAYISDLKNHDVRTEGMSYGMMIAVQWDKKDIFDRLWRWAKHFMQHKDGQRRGYFRWSCKTDGTPNAEGAASDGELYFVTSLIFASNRWGNGTGINYLSEAQNILNCSMEKIGMSEASPLVDINNHLITFTPDPIGGRFTDPSYHIPAFYEIWARYADDGRERFWMECAESAREYLHRSVNPRTGLTPDYNNFDGTLLHNKSVIGDAFRFDSWRVPMNIALDYSWSCADREWQQRYADQIQAFLYSEGIDTFVDQYNIDGTPPETILPAGGYTALRHSVGLVATSAAVSIAATDIRGREFVRRLWDSRHIPYADGYFDAYYDGLLRLFAMMHLSGRYRIMKPSAETKEPAD
;
A
#
# COMPACT_ATOMS: atom_id res chain seq x y z
N MET A 1 55.80 -2.52 -21.84
CA MET A 1 54.46 -2.05 -22.05
C MET A 1 53.50 -3.08 -21.43
N ARG A 2 53.07 -2.90 -20.17
CA ARG A 2 52.20 -3.82 -19.42
C ARG A 2 50.78 -3.26 -19.47
N ILE A 3 49.89 -4.02 -20.07
CA ILE A 3 48.46 -3.74 -20.07
C ILE A 3 47.91 -4.19 -18.72
N LYS A 4 47.31 -3.25 -17.98
CA LYS A 4 46.57 -3.55 -16.75
C LYS A 4 45.13 -3.94 -17.14
N GLU A 5 44.76 -5.16 -16.81
CA GLU A 5 43.38 -5.62 -16.85
C GLU A 5 42.60 -4.98 -15.68
N TYR A 6 41.54 -4.25 -16.03
CA TYR A 6 40.53 -3.79 -15.04
C TYR A 6 39.42 -4.83 -14.99
N THR A 7 39.37 -5.55 -13.88
CA THR A 7 38.27 -6.46 -13.56
C THR A 7 37.09 -5.60 -13.12
N LEU A 8 36.05 -5.55 -13.94
CA LEU A 8 34.78 -4.88 -13.65
C LEU A 8 33.95 -5.81 -12.75
N SER A 9 33.92 -5.55 -11.45
CA SER A 9 33.03 -6.27 -10.53
C SER A 9 31.61 -5.71 -10.70
N ILE A 10 30.78 -6.49 -11.40
CA ILE A 10 29.33 -6.24 -11.48
C ILE A 10 28.74 -6.66 -10.14
N ILE A 11 28.39 -5.69 -9.30
CA ILE A 11 27.58 -5.91 -8.11
C ILE A 11 26.14 -6.14 -8.58
N LEU A 12 25.71 -7.40 -8.54
CA LEU A 12 24.33 -7.82 -8.78
C LEU A 12 23.46 -7.37 -7.58
N VAL A 13 22.81 -6.22 -7.70
CA VAL A 13 21.80 -5.78 -6.75
C VAL A 13 20.55 -6.64 -6.96
N ILE A 14 20.34 -7.61 -6.08
CA ILE A 14 19.10 -8.40 -6.05
C ILE A 14 18.00 -7.52 -5.51
N LEU A 15 17.19 -6.95 -6.41
CA LEU A 15 15.95 -6.28 -6.11
C LEU A 15 14.92 -7.33 -5.66
N THR A 16 14.70 -7.46 -4.37
CA THR A 16 13.55 -8.19 -3.83
C THR A 16 12.32 -7.29 -3.91
N SER A 17 11.66 -7.26 -5.06
CA SER A 17 10.34 -6.67 -5.22
C SER A 17 9.31 -7.57 -4.54
N GLY A 18 8.65 -7.05 -3.50
CA GLY A 18 7.49 -7.71 -2.89
C GLY A 18 6.36 -7.81 -3.94
N HIS A 19 5.91 -9.02 -4.23
CA HIS A 19 4.99 -9.29 -5.34
C HIS A 19 3.59 -9.51 -4.80
N ILE A 20 2.62 -8.73 -5.28
CA ILE A 20 1.20 -9.01 -5.14
C ILE A 20 0.83 -10.05 -6.20
N CYS A 21 0.11 -11.09 -5.79
CA CYS A 21 -0.13 -12.28 -6.61
C CYS A 21 -1.11 -12.03 -7.74
N GLY A 22 -0.79 -12.49 -8.95
CA GLY A 22 -1.71 -12.55 -10.09
C GLY A 22 -2.85 -13.52 -9.84
N GLN A 23 -3.99 -12.99 -9.49
CA GLN A 23 -5.20 -13.72 -9.14
C GLN A 23 -6.40 -12.92 -9.60
N ASN A 24 -7.41 -13.59 -10.13
CA ASN A 24 -8.63 -12.95 -10.57
C ASN A 24 -9.63 -12.70 -9.42
N PRO A 25 -10.23 -11.51 -9.31
CA PRO A 25 -9.93 -10.30 -10.09
C PRO A 25 -8.53 -9.74 -9.80
N ILE A 26 -7.93 -9.09 -10.80
CA ILE A 26 -6.55 -8.57 -10.69
C ILE A 26 -6.48 -7.26 -9.89
N ILE A 27 -7.57 -6.50 -9.81
CA ILE A 27 -7.73 -5.32 -8.95
C ILE A 27 -8.73 -5.68 -7.85
N ARG A 28 -8.40 -5.39 -6.58
CA ARG A 28 -9.09 -5.99 -5.42
C ARG A 28 -9.67 -5.00 -4.42
N ASP A 29 -9.55 -3.73 -4.69
CA ASP A 29 -9.88 -2.65 -3.75
C ASP A 29 -10.82 -1.62 -4.34
N GLN A 30 -11.21 -1.81 -5.60
CA GLN A 30 -12.20 -1.01 -6.30
C GLN A 30 -12.84 -1.82 -7.42
N TYR A 31 -14.02 -1.38 -7.86
CA TYR A 31 -14.67 -1.97 -9.03
C TYR A 31 -14.02 -1.46 -10.31
N THR A 32 -13.71 -2.38 -11.21
CA THR A 32 -13.06 -2.08 -12.49
C THR A 32 -13.74 -2.86 -13.60
N ALA A 33 -13.95 -2.21 -14.74
CA ALA A 33 -14.68 -2.79 -15.86
C ALA A 33 -14.02 -2.47 -17.20
N ASP A 34 -14.55 -2.99 -18.28
CA ASP A 34 -14.24 -2.62 -19.67
C ASP A 34 -12.71 -2.50 -19.91
N PRO A 35 -11.91 -3.54 -19.64
CA PRO A 35 -10.47 -3.43 -19.54
C PRO A 35 -9.80 -3.24 -20.90
N THR A 36 -9.13 -2.13 -21.10
CA THR A 36 -8.17 -1.97 -22.18
C THR A 36 -6.75 -2.14 -21.68
N ALA A 37 -6.08 -3.21 -22.13
CA ALA A 37 -4.69 -3.49 -21.82
C ALA A 37 -3.80 -3.13 -23.01
N ARG A 38 -2.69 -2.44 -22.76
CA ARG A 38 -1.71 -2.02 -23.76
C ARG A 38 -0.29 -2.21 -23.25
N VAL A 39 0.65 -2.47 -24.13
CA VAL A 39 2.09 -2.61 -23.79
C VAL A 39 2.85 -1.39 -24.28
N PHE A 40 3.46 -0.66 -23.36
CA PHE A 40 4.29 0.49 -23.64
C PHE A 40 5.66 0.33 -22.97
N ASN A 41 6.73 0.53 -23.72
CA ASN A 41 8.11 0.48 -23.22
C ASN A 41 8.44 -0.82 -22.45
N GLY A 42 7.88 -1.97 -22.88
CA GLY A 42 8.08 -3.28 -22.25
C GLY A 42 7.30 -3.53 -20.95
N ARG A 43 6.40 -2.62 -20.57
CA ARG A 43 5.51 -2.74 -19.40
C ARG A 43 4.06 -2.78 -19.87
N ILE A 44 3.23 -3.58 -19.19
CA ILE A 44 1.80 -3.62 -19.49
C ILE A 44 1.05 -2.58 -18.66
N TYR A 45 0.12 -1.89 -19.30
CA TYR A 45 -0.79 -0.90 -18.71
C TYR A 45 -2.23 -1.33 -18.92
N LEU A 46 -3.05 -1.16 -17.89
CA LEU A 46 -4.47 -1.47 -17.91
C LEU A 46 -5.26 -0.19 -17.63
N TYR A 47 -6.16 0.14 -18.54
CA TYR A 47 -7.07 1.30 -18.48
C TYR A 47 -8.51 0.78 -18.38
N PRO A 48 -9.03 0.55 -17.19
CA PRO A 48 -10.43 0.15 -17.02
C PRO A 48 -11.35 1.34 -16.87
N SER A 49 -12.66 1.13 -17.04
CA SER A 49 -13.68 1.96 -16.42
C SER A 49 -13.67 1.75 -14.91
N HIS A 50 -14.03 2.79 -14.14
CA HIS A 50 -14.17 2.74 -12.69
C HIS A 50 -15.65 2.75 -12.32
N ASP A 51 -16.23 1.57 -12.08
CA ASP A 51 -17.62 1.43 -11.64
C ASP A 51 -17.77 1.93 -10.20
N ILE A 52 -18.81 2.74 -9.96
CA ILE A 52 -19.18 3.23 -8.63
C ILE A 52 -20.69 3.06 -8.39
N GLU A 53 -21.10 2.97 -7.13
CA GLU A 53 -22.51 3.12 -6.78
C GLU A 53 -23.01 4.50 -7.23
N SER A 54 -24.23 4.56 -7.79
CA SER A 54 -24.74 5.82 -8.33
C SER A 54 -24.92 6.87 -7.23
N PRO A 55 -24.20 8.01 -7.25
CA PRO A 55 -24.36 9.05 -6.24
C PRO A 55 -25.56 9.96 -6.48
N VAL A 56 -26.20 9.90 -7.65
CA VAL A 56 -27.30 10.80 -8.05
C VAL A 56 -28.66 10.18 -7.81
N GLU A 57 -28.77 8.88 -8.08
CA GLU A 57 -30.02 8.13 -7.94
C GLU A 57 -29.66 6.73 -7.39
N PRO A 58 -29.56 6.55 -6.07
CA PRO A 58 -29.22 5.26 -5.46
C PRO A 58 -30.18 4.14 -5.88
N GLU A 59 -31.41 4.48 -6.23
CA GLU A 59 -32.44 3.56 -6.72
C GLU A 59 -32.28 3.21 -8.20
N ARG A 60 -31.48 3.99 -8.95
CA ARG A 60 -31.18 3.76 -10.35
C ARG A 60 -30.13 2.68 -10.47
N LYS A 61 -30.53 1.45 -10.60
CA LYS A 61 -29.68 0.29 -10.81
C LYS A 61 -29.05 0.29 -12.20
N TRP A 62 -28.15 1.24 -12.48
CA TRP A 62 -27.51 1.43 -13.78
C TRP A 62 -26.00 1.68 -13.64
N PHE A 63 -25.25 1.63 -14.73
CA PHE A 63 -23.83 1.93 -14.79
C PHE A 63 -23.55 3.37 -14.37
N SER A 64 -22.59 3.57 -13.48
CA SER A 64 -22.11 4.88 -13.03
C SER A 64 -20.59 4.89 -12.92
N MET A 65 -19.95 5.80 -13.65
CA MET A 65 -18.49 5.92 -13.74
C MET A 65 -18.12 7.39 -13.84
N ALA A 66 -17.31 7.89 -12.90
CA ALA A 66 -16.94 9.29 -12.79
C ALA A 66 -15.57 9.61 -13.38
N ASP A 67 -14.68 8.63 -13.43
CA ASP A 67 -13.26 8.79 -13.73
C ASP A 67 -12.63 7.51 -14.27
N TYR A 68 -11.33 7.60 -14.58
CA TYR A 68 -10.50 6.48 -15.00
C TYR A 68 -9.23 6.44 -14.18
N HIS A 69 -8.87 5.25 -13.71
CA HIS A 69 -7.56 4.92 -13.20
C HIS A 69 -6.69 4.28 -14.29
N VAL A 70 -5.39 4.26 -14.09
CA VAL A 70 -4.48 3.40 -14.85
C VAL A 70 -3.65 2.54 -13.92
N PHE A 71 -3.57 1.27 -14.27
CA PHE A 71 -2.77 0.29 -13.55
C PHE A 71 -1.63 -0.19 -14.44
N SER A 72 -0.48 -0.56 -13.87
CA SER A 72 0.61 -1.13 -14.64
C SER A 72 1.30 -2.28 -13.94
N SER A 73 1.89 -3.19 -14.74
CA SER A 73 2.60 -4.36 -14.22
C SER A 73 3.80 -4.73 -15.10
N ASP A 74 4.86 -5.24 -14.47
CA ASP A 74 6.02 -5.83 -15.16
C ASP A 74 5.97 -7.37 -15.22
N ASN A 75 5.04 -8.00 -14.49
CA ASN A 75 5.02 -9.45 -14.28
C ASN A 75 3.60 -10.07 -14.33
N MET A 76 2.55 -9.30 -14.60
CA MET A 76 1.14 -9.73 -14.62
C MET A 76 0.57 -10.17 -13.26
N THR A 77 1.39 -10.12 -12.21
CA THR A 77 1.01 -10.57 -10.87
C THR A 77 0.97 -9.44 -9.86
N SER A 78 1.75 -8.39 -10.08
CA SER A 78 1.78 -7.19 -9.23
C SER A 78 1.33 -6.00 -10.07
N TRP A 79 0.33 -5.30 -9.62
CA TRP A 79 -0.23 -4.13 -10.30
C TRP A 79 -0.04 -2.88 -9.45
N THR A 80 0.43 -1.81 -10.08
CA THR A 80 0.57 -0.49 -9.46
C THR A 80 -0.58 0.38 -9.96
N ASP A 81 -1.40 0.90 -9.06
CA ASP A 81 -2.38 1.95 -9.34
C ASP A 81 -1.65 3.30 -9.41
N HIS A 82 -1.79 4.01 -10.52
CA HIS A 82 -1.24 5.36 -10.71
C HIS A 82 -2.25 6.46 -10.37
N GLY A 83 -3.44 6.09 -9.89
CA GLY A 83 -4.51 7.00 -9.54
C GLY A 83 -5.33 7.47 -10.73
N VAL A 84 -6.20 8.45 -10.48
CA VAL A 84 -7.10 9.03 -11.48
C VAL A 84 -6.32 9.80 -12.55
N ILE A 85 -6.49 9.39 -13.80
CA ILE A 85 -5.83 10.02 -14.96
C ILE A 85 -6.74 11.01 -15.70
N LEU A 86 -8.06 10.83 -15.59
CA LEU A 86 -9.07 11.71 -16.18
C LEU A 86 -10.39 11.53 -15.42
N SER A 87 -11.13 12.62 -15.15
CA SER A 87 -12.46 12.58 -14.55
C SER A 87 -13.46 13.41 -15.36
N GLN A 88 -14.75 13.15 -15.18
CA GLN A 88 -15.83 13.90 -15.85
C GLN A 88 -15.74 15.42 -15.64
N ASP A 89 -15.28 15.85 -14.45
CA ASP A 89 -15.18 17.27 -14.09
C ASP A 89 -13.99 17.98 -14.78
N MET A 90 -13.04 17.23 -15.31
CA MET A 90 -11.94 17.76 -16.11
C MET A 90 -12.34 18.02 -17.57
N VAL A 91 -13.47 17.46 -18.04
CA VAL A 91 -13.87 17.47 -19.45
C VAL A 91 -15.03 18.44 -19.68
N ARG A 92 -14.76 19.59 -20.28
CA ARG A 92 -15.72 20.70 -20.44
C ARG A 92 -16.98 20.36 -21.25
N TRP A 93 -16.89 19.42 -22.18
CA TRP A 93 -18.02 19.04 -23.02
C TRP A 93 -18.88 17.93 -22.41
N VAL A 94 -18.42 17.27 -21.36
CA VAL A 94 -19.17 16.23 -20.65
C VAL A 94 -20.25 16.88 -19.77
N LYS A 95 -21.45 16.28 -19.77
CA LYS A 95 -22.55 16.72 -18.92
C LYS A 95 -22.21 16.49 -17.45
N PRO A 96 -22.15 17.54 -16.61
CA PRO A 96 -21.85 17.41 -15.20
C PRO A 96 -22.80 16.43 -14.50
N GLY A 97 -22.26 15.54 -13.69
CA GLY A 97 -23.02 14.54 -12.94
C GLY A 97 -23.69 13.48 -13.80
N SER A 98 -23.22 13.26 -15.04
CA SER A 98 -23.75 12.19 -15.91
C SER A 98 -23.23 10.80 -15.51
N TYR A 99 -22.09 10.74 -14.85
CA TYR A 99 -21.41 9.48 -14.47
C TYR A 99 -21.31 8.49 -15.64
N SER A 100 -20.94 9.01 -16.81
CA SER A 100 -20.95 8.30 -18.10
C SER A 100 -19.55 8.15 -18.72
N MET A 101 -18.51 8.09 -17.89
CA MET A 101 -17.13 7.84 -18.32
C MET A 101 -16.93 6.33 -18.56
N TRP A 102 -17.51 5.82 -19.67
CA TRP A 102 -17.58 4.38 -19.97
C TRP A 102 -16.30 3.88 -20.65
N ALA A 103 -16.34 2.70 -21.28
CA ALA A 103 -15.21 1.95 -21.80
C ALA A 103 -14.17 2.78 -22.57
N PRO A 104 -12.91 2.86 -22.08
CA PRO A 104 -11.86 3.67 -22.71
C PRO A 104 -10.93 2.85 -23.60
N ASP A 105 -10.09 3.55 -24.40
CA ASP A 105 -8.90 2.98 -25.03
C ASP A 105 -7.70 3.94 -24.94
N CYS A 106 -6.47 3.42 -25.02
CA CYS A 106 -5.25 4.21 -25.01
C CYS A 106 -4.24 3.67 -26.03
N VAL A 107 -3.74 4.55 -26.90
CA VAL A 107 -2.68 4.19 -27.85
C VAL A 107 -1.55 5.22 -27.83
N LYS A 108 -0.36 4.82 -28.30
CA LYS A 108 0.79 5.69 -28.44
C LYS A 108 1.10 5.92 -29.91
N LYS A 109 1.20 7.19 -30.31
CA LYS A 109 1.76 7.58 -31.61
C LYS A 109 2.88 8.58 -31.38
N ASP A 110 4.04 8.29 -31.93
CA ASP A 110 5.28 9.04 -31.70
C ASP A 110 5.64 9.17 -30.21
N SER A 111 5.68 10.38 -29.68
CA SER A 111 5.96 10.68 -28.26
C SER A 111 4.68 10.99 -27.44
N THR A 112 3.49 10.81 -28.00
CA THR A 112 2.21 11.20 -27.40
C THR A 112 1.33 9.98 -27.19
N TYR A 113 0.69 9.93 -26.03
CA TYR A 113 -0.34 8.95 -25.67
C TYR A 113 -1.70 9.58 -25.86
N TYR A 114 -2.59 8.88 -26.54
CA TYR A 114 -3.96 9.32 -26.86
C TYR A 114 -4.93 8.41 -26.12
N PHE A 115 -5.69 8.98 -25.21
CA PHE A 115 -6.69 8.30 -24.39
C PHE A 115 -8.07 8.64 -24.90
N TYR A 116 -8.78 7.65 -25.43
CA TYR A 116 -10.13 7.78 -25.99
C TYR A 116 -11.15 7.33 -24.96
N PHE A 117 -12.26 8.08 -24.86
CA PHE A 117 -13.31 7.79 -23.89
C PHE A 117 -14.66 8.26 -24.38
N PRO A 118 -15.74 7.48 -24.17
CA PRO A 118 -17.10 7.94 -24.46
C PRO A 118 -17.66 8.68 -23.25
N SER A 119 -18.54 9.65 -23.50
CA SER A 119 -19.37 10.24 -22.45
C SER A 119 -20.58 10.96 -23.04
N VAL A 120 -21.55 11.33 -22.18
CA VAL A 120 -22.72 12.11 -22.57
C VAL A 120 -22.36 13.58 -22.65
N PRO A 121 -22.51 14.24 -23.81
CA PRO A 121 -22.25 15.67 -23.96
C PRO A 121 -23.23 16.55 -23.16
N ASN A 122 -22.76 17.72 -22.73
CA ASN A 122 -23.59 18.76 -22.12
C ASN A 122 -24.42 19.56 -23.18
N ASP A 123 -24.19 19.31 -24.44
CA ASP A 123 -24.97 19.89 -25.56
C ASP A 123 -26.34 19.20 -25.65
N THR A 124 -27.41 19.92 -25.38
CA THR A 124 -28.79 19.40 -25.40
C THR A 124 -29.29 19.02 -26.79
N THR A 125 -28.62 19.47 -27.85
CA THR A 125 -28.91 19.09 -29.25
C THR A 125 -28.33 17.75 -29.65
N HIS A 126 -27.28 17.29 -28.93
CA HIS A 126 -26.67 15.99 -29.12
C HIS A 126 -27.48 14.90 -28.36
N ARG A 127 -27.82 13.83 -29.04
CA ARG A 127 -28.50 12.67 -28.42
C ARG A 127 -27.58 11.51 -28.30
N GLY A 128 -27.44 10.97 -27.05
CA GLY A 128 -26.61 9.81 -26.77
C GLY A 128 -25.16 10.18 -26.40
N PHE A 129 -24.27 9.30 -26.68
CA PHE A 129 -22.83 9.41 -26.33
C PHE A 129 -22.04 10.01 -27.51
N ALA A 130 -20.93 10.65 -27.16
CA ALA A 130 -19.88 11.05 -28.09
C ALA A 130 -18.52 10.54 -27.56
N VAL A 131 -17.55 10.37 -28.45
CA VAL A 131 -16.20 9.93 -28.10
C VAL A 131 -15.27 11.14 -28.06
N GLY A 132 -14.60 11.32 -26.92
CA GLY A 132 -13.54 12.30 -26.74
C GLY A 132 -12.14 11.69 -26.81
N VAL A 133 -11.13 12.56 -26.88
CA VAL A 133 -9.73 12.19 -26.78
C VAL A 133 -9.01 13.12 -25.81
N ALA A 134 -8.11 12.55 -25.01
CA ALA A 134 -7.20 13.29 -24.14
C ALA A 134 -5.74 12.89 -24.45
N MET A 135 -4.81 13.80 -24.27
CA MET A 135 -3.40 13.59 -24.63
C MET A 135 -2.51 13.59 -23.39
N GLY A 136 -1.53 12.68 -23.36
CA GLY A 136 -0.52 12.57 -22.30
C GLY A 136 0.89 12.40 -22.84
N ARG A 137 1.89 12.66 -22.00
CA ARG A 137 3.33 12.46 -22.31
C ARG A 137 3.87 11.15 -21.74
N ALA A 138 3.10 10.51 -20.87
CA ALA A 138 3.42 9.24 -20.24
C ALA A 138 2.17 8.35 -20.22
N PRO A 139 2.32 7.02 -20.26
CA PRO A 139 1.17 6.11 -20.25
C PRO A 139 0.37 6.17 -18.95
N GLU A 140 0.98 6.59 -17.86
CA GLU A 140 0.34 6.83 -16.56
C GLU A 140 -0.25 8.24 -16.41
N GLY A 141 -0.28 9.02 -17.49
CA GLY A 141 -0.81 10.39 -17.48
C GLY A 141 0.18 11.44 -16.89
N PRO A 142 -0.29 12.63 -16.53
CA PRO A 142 -1.69 13.07 -16.65
C PRO A 142 -2.15 13.23 -18.12
N PHE A 143 -3.46 13.03 -18.35
CA PHE A 143 -4.07 13.23 -19.66
C PHE A 143 -4.87 14.53 -19.70
N PHE A 144 -4.73 15.29 -20.79
CA PHE A 144 -5.37 16.58 -20.98
C PHE A 144 -6.45 16.44 -22.05
N PRO A 145 -7.76 16.57 -21.72
CA PRO A 145 -8.84 16.34 -22.65
C PRO A 145 -8.97 17.46 -23.68
N MET A 146 -9.35 17.09 -24.89
CA MET A 146 -9.72 18.03 -25.94
C MET A 146 -11.03 18.76 -25.60
N TRP A 147 -11.17 19.97 -26.10
CA TRP A 147 -12.31 20.85 -25.80
C TRP A 147 -13.64 20.38 -26.38
N ARG A 148 -13.60 19.45 -27.31
CA ARG A 148 -14.80 18.90 -28.02
C ARG A 148 -14.55 17.41 -28.30
N PRO A 149 -15.61 16.61 -28.42
CA PRO A 149 -15.51 15.25 -28.89
C PRO A 149 -15.08 15.19 -30.36
N ILE A 150 -14.70 14.01 -30.83
CA ILE A 150 -14.35 13.76 -32.24
C ILE A 150 -15.62 13.92 -33.09
N LYS A 151 -15.54 14.83 -34.04
CA LYS A 151 -16.67 15.10 -34.94
C LYS A 151 -16.96 13.88 -35.82
N GLY A 152 -18.22 13.45 -35.86
CA GLY A 152 -18.67 12.35 -36.72
C GLY A 152 -18.75 11.00 -35.99
N ILE A 153 -18.35 10.91 -34.73
CA ILE A 153 -18.49 9.72 -33.90
C ILE A 153 -19.65 9.93 -32.91
N ASN A 154 -20.69 9.11 -33.05
CA ASN A 154 -21.81 9.03 -32.10
C ASN A 154 -21.89 7.59 -31.59
N GLY A 155 -21.56 7.38 -30.32
CA GLY A 155 -21.53 6.04 -29.74
C GLY A 155 -20.58 5.89 -28.57
N ILE A 156 -20.25 4.63 -28.25
CA ILE A 156 -19.47 4.20 -27.11
C ILE A 156 -18.32 3.28 -27.54
N ASP A 157 -17.49 2.90 -26.60
CA ASP A 157 -16.49 1.84 -26.70
C ASP A 157 -15.50 2.05 -27.86
N PRO A 158 -14.78 3.18 -27.88
CA PRO A 158 -13.77 3.39 -28.90
C PRO A 158 -12.62 2.38 -28.72
N CYS A 159 -12.18 1.80 -29.86
CA CYS A 159 -10.95 1.05 -29.94
C CYS A 159 -10.10 1.62 -31.07
N VAL A 160 -8.83 1.87 -30.85
CA VAL A 160 -7.93 2.42 -31.86
C VAL A 160 -6.81 1.43 -32.17
N LEU A 161 -6.62 1.15 -33.47
CA LEU A 161 -5.51 0.39 -34.01
C LEU A 161 -4.60 1.32 -34.83
N ILE A 162 -3.32 1.35 -34.48
CA ILE A 162 -2.29 1.86 -35.39
C ILE A 162 -1.77 0.66 -36.16
N ASP A 163 -2.06 0.60 -37.45
CA ASP A 163 -1.70 -0.55 -38.29
C ASP A 163 -0.18 -0.72 -38.33
N PRO A 164 0.37 -1.84 -37.91
CA PRO A 164 1.80 -2.08 -37.93
C PRO A 164 2.40 -2.17 -39.36
N LYS A 165 1.56 -2.34 -40.39
CA LYS A 165 2.01 -2.43 -41.78
C LYS A 165 2.39 -1.08 -42.36
N ASP A 166 1.62 -0.04 -42.06
CA ASP A 166 1.78 1.28 -42.68
C ASP A 166 1.74 2.46 -41.71
N GLY A 167 1.48 2.21 -40.42
CA GLY A 167 1.38 3.22 -39.37
C GLY A 167 0.08 4.03 -39.40
N CYS A 168 -0.89 3.69 -40.25
CA CYS A 168 -2.17 4.39 -40.31
C CYS A 168 -3.04 4.10 -39.08
N PRO A 169 -3.66 5.12 -38.47
CA PRO A 169 -4.56 4.91 -37.35
C PRO A 169 -6.00 4.68 -37.82
N TYR A 170 -6.64 3.67 -37.23
CA TYR A 170 -8.05 3.32 -37.44
C TYR A 170 -8.77 3.35 -36.09
N ILE A 171 -10.05 3.81 -36.11
CA ILE A 171 -10.92 3.83 -34.94
C ILE A 171 -12.17 2.99 -35.22
N TYR A 172 -12.56 2.21 -34.20
CA TYR A 172 -13.75 1.38 -34.18
C TYR A 172 -14.62 1.79 -32.98
N TRP A 173 -15.94 1.77 -33.11
CA TRP A 173 -16.85 2.09 -32.01
C TRP A 173 -18.24 1.45 -32.21
N ALA A 174 -19.02 1.42 -31.13
CA ALA A 174 -20.40 0.95 -31.13
C ALA A 174 -21.40 2.15 -31.13
N GLY A 175 -22.46 2.07 -31.91
CA GLY A 175 -23.52 3.08 -31.95
C GLY A 175 -24.56 2.76 -32.99
N MET A 176 -25.71 2.21 -32.61
CA MET A 176 -26.74 1.70 -33.53
C MET A 176 -26.15 0.76 -34.62
N GLY A 177 -25.16 -0.02 -34.25
CA GLY A 177 -24.34 -0.88 -35.08
C GLY A 177 -22.86 -0.70 -34.73
N MET A 178 -22.01 -1.46 -35.41
CA MET A 178 -20.54 -1.34 -35.29
C MET A 178 -20.02 -0.50 -36.43
N TRP A 179 -19.13 0.44 -36.12
CA TRP A 179 -18.60 1.42 -37.07
C TRP A 179 -17.09 1.41 -37.05
N MET A 180 -16.50 1.82 -38.15
CA MET A 180 -15.05 1.97 -38.32
C MET A 180 -14.72 3.14 -39.23
N ALA A 181 -13.57 3.78 -39.01
CA ALA A 181 -13.05 4.84 -39.87
C ALA A 181 -11.54 4.95 -39.76
N ARG A 182 -10.89 5.58 -40.72
CA ARG A 182 -9.52 6.01 -40.60
C ARG A 182 -9.45 7.34 -39.85
N LEU A 183 -8.51 7.47 -38.90
CA LEU A 183 -8.16 8.74 -38.27
C LEU A 183 -7.09 9.48 -39.10
N LYS A 184 -7.07 10.81 -39.00
CA LYS A 184 -5.91 11.59 -39.44
C LYS A 184 -4.69 11.36 -38.56
N ASP A 185 -3.54 11.76 -39.05
CA ASP A 185 -2.27 11.65 -38.29
C ASP A 185 -2.29 12.37 -36.96
N ASN A 186 -3.14 13.39 -36.80
CA ASN A 186 -3.31 14.09 -35.54
C ASN A 186 -4.05 13.27 -34.47
N MET A 187 -4.59 12.09 -34.79
CA MET A 187 -5.30 11.17 -33.91
C MET A 187 -6.62 11.72 -33.31
N MET A 188 -7.12 12.86 -33.78
CA MET A 188 -8.26 13.59 -33.18
C MET A 188 -9.39 13.83 -34.15
N GLU A 189 -9.21 13.52 -35.43
CA GLU A 189 -10.18 13.75 -36.50
C GLU A 189 -10.29 12.55 -37.44
N LEU A 190 -11.47 12.31 -37.97
CA LEU A 190 -11.67 11.32 -39.03
C LEU A 190 -11.05 11.78 -40.34
N ASP A 191 -10.37 10.86 -41.03
CA ASP A 191 -9.81 11.02 -42.39
C ASP A 191 -10.66 10.31 -43.45
N SER A 192 -11.62 9.49 -43.02
CA SER A 192 -12.60 8.85 -43.90
C SER A 192 -14.00 8.97 -43.32
N ASP A 193 -15.00 8.83 -44.18
CA ASP A 193 -16.37 8.66 -43.70
C ASP A 193 -16.51 7.37 -42.87
N PRO A 194 -17.34 7.35 -41.83
CA PRO A 194 -17.67 6.15 -41.10
C PRO A 194 -18.26 5.04 -41.95
N LEU A 195 -17.72 3.86 -41.86
CA LEU A 195 -18.24 2.66 -42.53
C LEU A 195 -18.82 1.73 -41.47
N LYS A 196 -19.95 1.10 -41.79
CA LYS A 196 -20.51 0.06 -40.92
C LYS A 196 -19.75 -1.22 -41.10
N VAL A 197 -19.43 -1.90 -39.99
CA VAL A 197 -18.80 -3.22 -40.04
C VAL A 197 -19.84 -4.24 -40.50
N GLU A 198 -19.50 -4.99 -41.55
CA GLU A 198 -20.32 -6.04 -42.11
C GLU A 198 -19.77 -7.44 -41.77
N GLY A 199 -20.62 -8.48 -41.91
CA GLY A 199 -20.22 -9.87 -41.71
C GLY A 199 -20.30 -10.36 -40.27
N LEU A 200 -20.86 -9.55 -39.34
CA LEU A 200 -21.04 -9.93 -37.93
C LEU A 200 -22.41 -10.62 -37.74
N PRO A 201 -22.54 -11.57 -36.79
CA PRO A 201 -23.82 -12.26 -36.51
C PRO A 201 -24.83 -11.32 -35.87
N GLU A 202 -26.11 -11.66 -35.98
CA GLU A 202 -27.17 -10.96 -35.21
C GLU A 202 -26.89 -11.12 -33.69
N GLY A 203 -27.25 -10.10 -32.92
CA GLY A 203 -27.09 -10.13 -31.43
C GLY A 203 -25.78 -9.54 -30.94
N PHE A 204 -24.82 -9.13 -31.81
CA PHE A 204 -23.71 -8.29 -31.35
C PHE A 204 -24.21 -6.97 -30.75
N LYS A 205 -23.53 -6.43 -29.74
CA LYS A 205 -24.01 -5.24 -29.02
C LYS A 205 -23.06 -4.07 -29.11
N GLU A 206 -21.85 -4.24 -28.61
CA GLU A 206 -20.93 -3.15 -28.29
C GLU A 206 -19.49 -3.67 -28.21
N GLY A 207 -18.54 -2.92 -27.61
CA GLY A 207 -17.24 -3.38 -27.17
C GLY A 207 -16.29 -3.89 -28.25
N PRO A 208 -16.13 -3.24 -29.43
CA PRO A 208 -15.17 -3.72 -30.41
C PRO A 208 -13.74 -3.60 -29.88
N PHE A 209 -12.95 -4.64 -30.09
CA PHE A 209 -11.50 -4.58 -29.92
C PHE A 209 -10.80 -5.18 -31.13
N VAL A 210 -9.82 -4.46 -31.70
CA VAL A 210 -9.17 -4.87 -32.94
C VAL A 210 -7.66 -4.92 -32.76
N PHE A 211 -7.05 -6.03 -33.19
CA PHE A 211 -5.60 -6.21 -33.20
C PHE A 211 -5.15 -6.94 -34.45
N GLU A 212 -3.86 -6.76 -34.79
CA GLU A 212 -3.21 -7.47 -35.89
C GLU A 212 -2.31 -8.59 -35.32
N ARG A 213 -2.29 -9.74 -36.00
CA ARG A 213 -1.36 -10.83 -35.74
C ARG A 213 -1.01 -11.56 -37.02
N GLN A 214 0.29 -11.60 -37.34
CA GLN A 214 0.81 -12.32 -38.51
C GLN A 214 0.12 -11.98 -39.85
N GLY A 215 -0.24 -10.72 -40.02
CA GLY A 215 -0.86 -10.21 -41.23
C GLY A 215 -2.40 -10.30 -41.27
N LEU A 216 -3.01 -10.92 -40.28
CA LEU A 216 -4.46 -11.04 -40.10
C LEU A 216 -4.98 -10.07 -39.07
N TYR A 217 -6.14 -9.49 -39.32
CA TYR A 217 -6.83 -8.57 -38.41
C TYR A 217 -7.95 -9.32 -37.71
N TYR A 218 -7.96 -9.22 -36.37
CA TYR A 218 -8.97 -9.82 -35.54
C TYR A 218 -9.90 -8.71 -35.03
N TYR A 219 -11.16 -8.77 -35.42
CA TYR A 219 -12.24 -7.94 -34.93
C TYR A 219 -12.99 -8.73 -33.88
N THR A 220 -12.79 -8.37 -32.60
CA THR A 220 -13.39 -9.08 -31.47
C THR A 220 -14.47 -8.22 -30.81
N PHE A 221 -15.52 -8.85 -30.27
CA PHE A 221 -16.72 -8.15 -29.81
C PHE A 221 -17.55 -8.99 -28.84
N PRO A 222 -18.29 -8.37 -27.89
CA PRO A 222 -19.37 -9.02 -27.15
C PRO A 222 -20.53 -9.42 -28.06
N TRP A 223 -21.07 -10.59 -27.83
CA TRP A 223 -22.16 -11.17 -28.62
C TRP A 223 -23.22 -11.82 -27.74
N VAL A 224 -24.45 -11.34 -27.80
CA VAL A 224 -25.61 -11.97 -27.13
C VAL A 224 -26.13 -13.11 -28.01
N ARG A 225 -25.69 -14.31 -27.66
CA ARG A 225 -26.12 -15.53 -28.32
C ARG A 225 -27.37 -16.09 -27.66
N ASP A 226 -27.37 -16.22 -26.35
CA ASP A 226 -28.41 -16.87 -25.56
C ASP A 226 -29.07 -15.89 -24.57
N SER A 227 -28.42 -15.56 -23.46
CA SER A 227 -29.00 -14.73 -22.40
C SER A 227 -28.18 -13.50 -22.03
N THR A 228 -26.86 -13.62 -21.97
CA THR A 228 -25.91 -12.54 -21.67
C THR A 228 -24.84 -12.45 -22.77
N GLU A 229 -23.82 -11.66 -22.58
CA GLU A 229 -22.76 -11.51 -23.57
C GLU A 229 -21.70 -12.60 -23.46
N THR A 230 -21.45 -13.30 -24.60
CA THR A 230 -20.24 -14.05 -24.86
C THR A 230 -19.19 -13.11 -25.47
N LEU A 231 -17.93 -13.53 -25.57
CA LEU A 231 -16.93 -12.87 -26.39
C LEU A 231 -16.72 -13.66 -27.69
N ALA A 232 -16.85 -12.99 -28.81
CA ALA A 232 -16.76 -13.57 -30.15
C ALA A 232 -15.74 -12.81 -31.02
N TYR A 233 -15.41 -13.37 -32.19
CA TYR A 233 -14.50 -12.72 -33.12
C TYR A 233 -14.77 -13.06 -34.58
N ALA A 234 -14.36 -12.14 -35.42
CA ALA A 234 -14.26 -12.25 -36.87
C ALA A 234 -12.84 -11.91 -37.33
N MET A 235 -12.43 -12.39 -38.48
CA MET A 235 -11.10 -12.17 -39.04
C MET A 235 -11.18 -11.60 -40.45
N GLY A 236 -10.15 -10.80 -40.81
CA GLY A 236 -10.02 -10.20 -42.14
C GLY A 236 -8.56 -9.96 -42.53
N ASP A 237 -8.32 -9.61 -43.78
CA ASP A 237 -6.98 -9.33 -44.33
C ASP A 237 -6.64 -7.81 -44.28
N SER A 238 -7.61 -6.99 -43.89
CA SER A 238 -7.50 -5.53 -43.85
C SER A 238 -8.10 -4.98 -42.53
N PRO A 239 -7.54 -3.87 -41.97
CA PRO A 239 -8.13 -3.20 -40.81
C PRO A 239 -9.55 -2.68 -41.04
N MET A 240 -9.92 -2.46 -42.31
CA MET A 240 -11.28 -2.03 -42.70
C MET A 240 -12.17 -3.20 -43.17
N GLY A 241 -11.76 -4.43 -42.95
CA GLY A 241 -12.45 -5.64 -43.38
C GLY A 241 -12.34 -5.90 -44.89
N PRO A 242 -13.24 -6.72 -45.50
CA PRO A 242 -14.36 -7.38 -44.81
C PRO A 242 -13.92 -8.39 -43.73
N PHE A 243 -14.74 -8.56 -42.73
CA PHE A 243 -14.51 -9.51 -41.66
C PHE A 243 -15.42 -10.73 -41.78
N GLU A 244 -14.87 -11.92 -41.54
CA GLU A 244 -15.61 -13.19 -41.54
C GLU A 244 -15.71 -13.73 -40.13
N PHE A 245 -16.93 -13.98 -39.65
CA PHE A 245 -17.15 -14.57 -38.32
C PHE A 245 -16.45 -15.92 -38.16
N LYS A 246 -15.69 -16.12 -37.06
CA LYS A 246 -14.89 -17.33 -36.82
C LYS A 246 -15.35 -18.10 -35.59
N GLY A 247 -15.97 -17.47 -34.59
CA GLY A 247 -16.44 -18.20 -33.43
C GLY A 247 -16.36 -17.44 -32.12
N ILE A 248 -16.39 -18.18 -31.02
CA ILE A 248 -16.42 -17.70 -29.65
C ILE A 248 -15.03 -17.73 -29.04
N ILE A 249 -14.65 -16.62 -28.39
CA ILE A 249 -13.43 -16.51 -27.57
C ILE A 249 -13.72 -17.03 -26.16
N MET A 250 -14.86 -16.62 -25.55
CA MET A 250 -15.22 -17.00 -24.20
C MET A 250 -16.76 -17.06 -24.08
N GLU A 251 -17.24 -18.07 -23.39
CA GLU A 251 -18.67 -18.27 -23.12
C GLU A 251 -19.21 -17.23 -22.12
N GLU A 252 -20.54 -17.19 -21.93
CA GLU A 252 -21.21 -16.33 -20.97
C GLU A 252 -20.62 -16.44 -19.56
N SER A 253 -20.64 -15.34 -18.81
CA SER A 253 -20.19 -15.32 -17.42
C SER A 253 -21.00 -16.29 -16.55
N PRO A 254 -20.37 -17.19 -15.78
CA PRO A 254 -21.07 -18.09 -14.88
C PRO A 254 -21.79 -17.36 -13.72
N THR A 255 -21.49 -16.08 -13.51
CA THR A 255 -22.14 -15.22 -12.50
C THR A 255 -23.26 -14.36 -13.09
N ALA A 256 -23.67 -14.63 -14.35
CA ALA A 256 -24.69 -13.88 -15.08
C ALA A 256 -24.41 -12.36 -15.16
N CYS A 257 -23.14 -11.97 -15.21
CA CYS A 257 -22.76 -10.61 -15.54
C CYS A 257 -23.28 -10.30 -16.96
N TRP A 258 -24.11 -9.28 -17.10
CA TRP A 258 -24.76 -8.96 -18.38
C TRP A 258 -23.73 -8.59 -19.43
N THR A 259 -22.83 -7.65 -19.15
CA THR A 259 -21.79 -7.23 -20.08
C THR A 259 -20.53 -8.07 -19.94
N ASN A 260 -19.77 -8.19 -21.02
CA ASN A 260 -18.49 -8.89 -21.08
C ASN A 260 -17.51 -8.18 -22.01
N HIS A 261 -17.11 -6.97 -21.65
CA HIS A 261 -16.15 -6.16 -22.42
C HIS A 261 -14.70 -6.66 -22.19
N HIS A 262 -13.81 -6.48 -23.20
CA HIS A 262 -12.50 -7.12 -23.18
C HIS A 262 -11.43 -6.35 -23.97
N SER A 263 -10.18 -6.79 -23.81
CA SER A 263 -9.06 -6.51 -24.70
C SER A 263 -8.12 -7.71 -24.82
N ILE A 264 -7.38 -7.78 -25.92
CA ILE A 264 -6.43 -8.86 -26.21
C ILE A 264 -5.06 -8.25 -26.51
N VAL A 265 -4.03 -8.70 -25.80
CA VAL A 265 -2.70 -8.12 -25.92
C VAL A 265 -1.61 -9.18 -25.82
N GLU A 266 -0.53 -8.99 -26.62
CA GLU A 266 0.70 -9.76 -26.47
C GLU A 266 1.64 -9.08 -25.48
N TYR A 267 2.10 -9.85 -24.48
CA TYR A 267 3.10 -9.40 -23.51
C TYR A 267 4.11 -10.50 -23.24
N LYS A 268 5.40 -10.22 -23.42
CA LYS A 268 6.50 -11.17 -23.21
C LYS A 268 6.30 -12.49 -23.96
N ASN A 269 5.93 -12.41 -25.23
CA ASN A 269 5.68 -13.54 -26.15
C ASN A 269 4.50 -14.46 -25.75
N GLN A 270 3.59 -13.98 -24.90
CA GLN A 270 2.35 -14.66 -24.58
C GLN A 270 1.16 -13.73 -24.80
N TRP A 271 0.08 -14.25 -25.36
CA TRP A 271 -1.18 -13.53 -25.54
C TRP A 271 -2.09 -13.69 -24.33
N TYR A 272 -2.78 -12.61 -23.96
CA TYR A 272 -3.68 -12.53 -22.81
C TYR A 272 -5.01 -11.93 -23.20
N LEU A 273 -6.08 -12.47 -22.61
CA LEU A 273 -7.42 -11.91 -22.65
C LEU A 273 -7.69 -11.22 -21.31
N PHE A 274 -7.92 -9.91 -21.36
CA PHE A 274 -8.48 -9.14 -20.24
C PHE A 274 -9.97 -9.01 -20.47
N TYR A 275 -10.76 -9.22 -19.42
CA TYR A 275 -12.21 -9.18 -19.45
C TYR A 275 -12.74 -8.84 -18.06
N HIS A 276 -14.06 -8.73 -17.86
CA HIS A 276 -14.62 -8.49 -16.54
C HIS A 276 -15.75 -9.47 -16.20
N HIS A 277 -15.90 -9.73 -14.90
CA HIS A 277 -17.09 -10.33 -14.30
C HIS A 277 -17.52 -9.46 -13.10
N ASN A 278 -18.62 -9.84 -12.40
CA ASN A 278 -19.13 -9.14 -11.22
C ASN A 278 -18.73 -9.82 -9.90
N ASP A 279 -17.46 -10.18 -9.76
CA ASP A 279 -16.91 -10.97 -8.66
C ASP A 279 -17.21 -10.44 -7.26
N TYR A 280 -17.07 -9.13 -7.05
CA TYR A 280 -17.31 -8.48 -5.78
C TYR A 280 -18.76 -8.03 -5.60
N SER A 281 -19.60 -8.15 -6.61
CA SER A 281 -21.02 -7.76 -6.60
C SER A 281 -21.90 -8.77 -7.33
N PRO A 282 -22.03 -10.01 -6.82
CA PRO A 282 -22.75 -11.08 -7.52
C PRO A 282 -24.25 -10.81 -7.70
N ASP A 283 -24.84 -9.98 -6.84
CA ASP A 283 -26.25 -9.62 -6.88
C ASP A 283 -26.53 -8.35 -7.72
N PHE A 284 -25.48 -7.66 -8.19
CA PHE A 284 -25.60 -6.44 -8.98
C PHE A 284 -24.50 -6.35 -10.04
N ASP A 285 -24.82 -6.69 -11.26
CA ASP A 285 -23.91 -6.85 -12.40
C ASP A 285 -23.39 -5.55 -13.03
N LYS A 286 -23.62 -4.37 -12.41
CA LYS A 286 -23.09 -3.07 -12.83
C LYS A 286 -21.93 -2.56 -11.95
N LEU A 287 -21.45 -3.41 -11.02
CA LEU A 287 -20.23 -3.21 -10.23
C LEU A 287 -19.26 -4.35 -10.55
N ARG A 288 -18.43 -4.15 -11.55
CA ARG A 288 -17.67 -5.21 -12.20
C ARG A 288 -16.23 -5.32 -11.69
N SER A 289 -15.53 -6.36 -12.08
CA SER A 289 -14.16 -6.67 -11.64
C SER A 289 -13.35 -7.26 -12.78
N VAL A 290 -12.21 -6.65 -13.11
CA VAL A 290 -11.35 -7.08 -14.21
C VAL A 290 -10.62 -8.38 -13.87
N ARG A 291 -10.62 -9.29 -14.84
CA ARG A 291 -9.89 -10.56 -14.85
C ARG A 291 -8.90 -10.62 -16.00
N CYS A 292 -7.97 -11.57 -15.91
CA CYS A 292 -7.03 -11.87 -16.98
C CYS A 292 -6.75 -13.37 -17.05
N ASP A 293 -6.84 -13.94 -18.25
CA ASP A 293 -6.45 -15.31 -18.54
C ASP A 293 -5.58 -15.39 -19.79
N SER A 294 -4.80 -16.48 -19.94
CA SER A 294 -3.96 -16.72 -21.11
C SER A 294 -4.81 -17.04 -22.33
N LEU A 295 -4.45 -16.51 -23.49
CA LEU A 295 -5.08 -16.76 -24.77
C LEU A 295 -4.13 -17.49 -25.70
N PHE A 296 -4.64 -18.47 -26.44
CA PHE A 296 -3.87 -19.29 -27.37
C PHE A 296 -4.53 -19.33 -28.76
N PHE A 297 -3.71 -19.53 -29.78
CA PHE A 297 -4.13 -19.68 -31.16
C PHE A 297 -3.92 -21.12 -31.65
N ASN A 298 -4.78 -21.54 -32.57
CA ASN A 298 -4.55 -22.72 -33.38
C ASN A 298 -3.53 -22.45 -34.50
N PRO A 299 -2.97 -23.52 -35.12
CA PRO A 299 -2.02 -23.32 -36.24
C PRO A 299 -2.57 -22.55 -37.44
N ASP A 300 -3.90 -22.55 -37.62
CA ASP A 300 -4.60 -21.81 -38.69
C ASP A 300 -4.89 -20.34 -38.33
N GLY A 301 -4.44 -19.89 -37.15
CA GLY A 301 -4.66 -18.54 -36.64
C GLY A 301 -5.96 -18.35 -35.87
N THR A 302 -6.87 -19.32 -35.82
CA THR A 302 -8.09 -19.20 -35.03
C THR A 302 -7.81 -19.19 -33.52
N ILE A 303 -8.66 -18.49 -32.75
CA ILE A 303 -8.51 -18.38 -31.29
C ILE A 303 -9.06 -19.66 -30.64
N ARG A 304 -8.31 -20.22 -29.68
CA ARG A 304 -8.84 -21.28 -28.79
C ARG A 304 -9.74 -20.69 -27.73
N PRO A 305 -10.93 -21.24 -27.50
CA PRO A 305 -11.82 -20.74 -26.46
C PRO A 305 -11.13 -20.68 -25.08
N VAL A 306 -11.28 -19.54 -24.42
CA VAL A 306 -10.74 -19.27 -23.07
C VAL A 306 -11.77 -19.68 -22.04
N VAL A 307 -11.37 -20.50 -21.07
CA VAL A 307 -12.17 -20.82 -19.89
C VAL A 307 -11.75 -19.90 -18.76
N PRO A 308 -12.65 -19.05 -18.24
CA PRO A 308 -12.35 -18.13 -17.14
C PRO A 308 -11.84 -18.86 -15.90
N THR A 309 -10.78 -18.32 -15.28
CA THR A 309 -10.23 -18.92 -14.05
C THR A 309 -10.24 -17.92 -12.89
N LEU A 310 -10.33 -18.39 -11.66
CA LEU A 310 -10.08 -17.59 -10.46
C LEU A 310 -8.57 -17.46 -10.19
N ARG A 311 -7.80 -18.45 -10.62
CA ARG A 311 -6.35 -18.45 -10.46
C ARG A 311 -5.68 -17.32 -11.26
N GLY A 312 -6.18 -16.98 -12.43
CA GLY A 312 -5.54 -16.00 -13.32
C GLY A 312 -4.20 -16.46 -13.85
N VAL A 313 -3.31 -15.51 -14.13
CA VAL A 313 -2.03 -15.71 -14.82
C VAL A 313 -0.81 -15.44 -13.94
N GLY A 314 0.36 -15.87 -14.40
CA GLY A 314 1.66 -15.58 -13.80
C GLY A 314 2.10 -16.57 -12.70
N ILE A 315 3.32 -16.38 -12.20
CA ILE A 315 3.92 -17.16 -11.12
C ILE A 315 3.75 -16.39 -9.82
N THR A 316 3.05 -16.99 -8.85
CA THR A 316 2.83 -16.40 -7.53
C THR A 316 4.06 -16.64 -6.66
N PRO A 317 4.72 -15.60 -6.11
CA PRO A 317 5.81 -15.79 -5.20
C PRO A 317 5.37 -16.50 -3.91
N ALA A 318 6.10 -17.53 -3.49
CA ALA A 318 5.81 -18.29 -2.28
C ALA A 318 5.79 -17.43 -1.00
N HIS A 319 6.62 -16.36 -1.00
CA HIS A 319 6.76 -15.43 0.13
C HIS A 319 5.68 -14.32 0.16
N SER A 320 4.63 -14.45 -0.65
CA SER A 320 3.49 -13.53 -0.65
C SER A 320 2.27 -14.15 0.06
N HIS A 321 1.25 -13.32 0.35
CA HIS A 321 -0.07 -13.82 0.72
C HIS A 321 -0.71 -14.54 -0.47
N ILE A 322 -0.68 -15.87 -0.47
CA ILE A 322 -1.35 -16.69 -1.47
C ILE A 322 -2.81 -16.81 -1.06
N GLN A 323 -3.68 -16.10 -1.74
CA GLN A 323 -5.12 -16.14 -1.54
C GLN A 323 -5.66 -17.45 -2.12
N ILE A 324 -5.74 -18.45 -1.27
CA ILE A 324 -6.00 -19.84 -1.73
C ILE A 324 -7.45 -20.05 -2.21
N ASP A 325 -8.34 -19.11 -1.89
CA ASP A 325 -9.70 -18.99 -2.45
C ASP A 325 -9.69 -18.73 -3.97
N ARG A 326 -8.57 -18.23 -4.53
CA ARG A 326 -8.32 -18.07 -5.97
C ARG A 326 -7.71 -19.35 -6.55
N TYR A 327 -8.40 -20.44 -6.38
CA TYR A 327 -7.92 -21.78 -6.61
C TYR A 327 -7.79 -22.15 -8.09
N SER A 328 -6.99 -23.18 -8.34
CA SER A 328 -6.95 -23.89 -9.63
C SER A 328 -7.96 -25.04 -9.66
N SER A 329 -8.18 -25.72 -8.52
CA SER A 329 -9.23 -26.73 -8.35
C SER A 329 -9.62 -26.91 -6.88
N LEU A 330 -10.89 -27.25 -6.66
CA LEU A 330 -11.42 -27.72 -5.39
C LEU A 330 -11.62 -29.24 -5.44
N HIS A 331 -11.40 -29.91 -4.30
CA HIS A 331 -11.56 -31.36 -4.18
C HIS A 331 -12.43 -31.70 -2.95
N GLY A 332 -13.23 -32.77 -3.08
CA GLY A 332 -14.16 -33.20 -2.03
C GLY A 332 -15.35 -32.25 -1.91
N GLY A 333 -15.62 -31.78 -0.69
CA GLY A 333 -16.69 -30.84 -0.38
C GLY A 333 -16.22 -29.40 -0.15
N ALA A 334 -14.95 -29.08 -0.45
CA ALA A 334 -14.42 -27.74 -0.25
C ALA A 334 -15.24 -26.67 -0.99
N SER A 335 -15.43 -25.51 -0.37
CA SER A 335 -16.22 -24.40 -0.91
C SER A 335 -15.53 -23.06 -0.70
N ILE A 336 -15.98 -22.05 -1.45
CA ILE A 336 -15.53 -20.66 -1.34
C ILE A 336 -16.74 -19.80 -0.97
N ASN A 337 -16.57 -18.90 -0.01
CA ASN A 337 -17.57 -17.93 0.39
C ASN A 337 -16.91 -16.58 0.66
N PHE A 338 -17.65 -15.49 0.59
CA PHE A 338 -17.17 -14.20 1.08
C PHE A 338 -16.77 -14.30 2.56
N VAL A 339 -15.72 -13.58 2.93
CA VAL A 339 -15.39 -13.38 4.36
C VAL A 339 -16.52 -12.61 5.04
N ASP A 340 -17.00 -11.55 4.39
CA ASP A 340 -18.17 -10.75 4.75
C ASP A 340 -18.83 -10.25 3.46
N SER A 341 -20.04 -10.72 3.17
CA SER A 341 -20.78 -10.34 1.95
C SER A 341 -21.19 -8.87 1.91
N MET A 342 -21.24 -8.19 3.07
CA MET A 342 -21.51 -6.76 3.16
C MET A 342 -20.26 -5.91 2.93
N LYS A 343 -19.09 -6.53 2.86
CA LYS A 343 -17.79 -5.90 2.65
C LYS A 343 -16.99 -6.68 1.59
N PRO A 344 -17.42 -6.63 0.33
CA PRO A 344 -16.94 -7.54 -0.71
C PRO A 344 -15.43 -7.46 -0.93
N PHE A 345 -14.81 -6.31 -0.74
CA PHE A 345 -13.35 -6.14 -0.87
C PHE A 345 -12.53 -6.76 0.28
N GLN A 346 -13.17 -7.31 1.33
CA GLN A 346 -12.48 -8.22 2.25
C GLN A 346 -12.11 -9.55 1.59
N GLY A 347 -12.69 -9.83 0.41
CA GLY A 347 -12.41 -11.02 -0.36
C GLY A 347 -13.16 -12.25 0.12
N TRP A 348 -12.61 -13.42 -0.18
CA TRP A 348 -13.21 -14.71 0.06
C TRP A 348 -12.39 -15.53 1.06
N GLN A 349 -12.99 -16.60 1.54
CA GLN A 349 -12.38 -17.64 2.35
C GLN A 349 -12.62 -19.01 1.72
N THR A 350 -11.64 -19.89 1.78
CA THR A 350 -11.80 -21.31 1.46
C THR A 350 -12.29 -22.06 2.68
N ILE A 351 -13.32 -22.86 2.57
CA ILE A 351 -13.83 -23.71 3.66
C ILE A 351 -13.61 -25.17 3.31
N LEU A 352 -12.89 -25.88 4.19
CA LEU A 352 -12.67 -27.31 4.13
C LEU A 352 -13.60 -27.97 5.15
N HIS A 353 -14.69 -28.61 4.69
CA HIS A 353 -15.78 -29.06 5.56
C HIS A 353 -15.49 -30.38 6.27
N LYS A 354 -14.82 -31.31 5.61
CA LYS A 354 -14.54 -32.65 6.14
C LYS A 354 -13.15 -33.12 5.74
N ARG A 355 -12.73 -34.20 6.38
CA ARG A 355 -11.45 -34.85 6.07
C ARG A 355 -11.33 -35.15 4.57
N ASP A 356 -10.12 -34.94 4.05
CA ASP A 356 -9.68 -35.05 2.65
C ASP A 356 -10.27 -34.02 1.69
N ASP A 357 -11.07 -33.05 2.16
CA ASP A 357 -11.37 -31.85 1.40
C ASP A 357 -10.06 -31.07 1.17
N ALA A 358 -9.88 -30.59 -0.06
CA ALA A 358 -8.65 -29.88 -0.41
C ALA A 358 -8.91 -28.76 -1.44
N VAL A 359 -8.04 -27.78 -1.40
CA VAL A 359 -7.93 -26.72 -2.40
C VAL A 359 -6.53 -26.75 -3.00
N ARG A 360 -6.43 -26.60 -4.33
CA ARG A 360 -5.17 -26.57 -5.06
C ARG A 360 -4.96 -25.22 -5.73
N TYR A 361 -3.75 -24.73 -5.63
CA TYR A 361 -3.26 -23.49 -6.21
C TYR A 361 -1.96 -23.76 -6.96
N ASN A 362 -1.96 -23.61 -8.28
CA ASN A 362 -0.82 -23.96 -9.14
C ASN A 362 0.16 -22.78 -9.30
N THR A 363 1.36 -23.07 -9.83
CA THR A 363 2.41 -22.10 -10.21
C THR A 363 2.84 -21.18 -9.08
N VAL A 364 3.22 -21.74 -7.93
CA VAL A 364 3.88 -21.01 -6.83
C VAL A 364 5.40 -21.13 -7.00
N GLY A 365 6.07 -19.98 -7.10
CA GLY A 365 7.51 -19.88 -7.29
C GLY A 365 8.25 -19.70 -5.98
N PHE A 366 9.22 -20.57 -5.70
CA PHE A 366 10.09 -20.49 -4.54
C PHE A 366 11.44 -19.89 -4.95
N SER A 367 12.06 -19.11 -4.03
CA SER A 367 13.42 -18.58 -4.22
C SER A 367 14.48 -19.67 -4.05
N ASP A 368 15.75 -19.35 -4.35
CA ASP A 368 16.89 -20.28 -4.18
C ASP A 368 17.20 -20.64 -2.73
N LYS A 369 16.65 -19.90 -1.77
CA LYS A 369 16.84 -20.16 -0.35
C LYS A 369 15.90 -21.27 0.13
N PRO A 370 16.35 -22.15 1.05
CA PRO A 370 15.47 -23.12 1.69
C PRO A 370 14.33 -22.40 2.44
N VAL A 371 13.10 -22.89 2.26
CA VAL A 371 11.94 -22.41 2.99
C VAL A 371 11.95 -22.98 4.41
N ARG A 372 11.79 -22.13 5.41
CA ARG A 372 11.84 -22.56 6.83
C ARG A 372 10.46 -22.89 7.38
N GLU A 373 9.47 -22.08 7.01
CA GLU A 373 8.16 -22.07 7.63
C GLU A 373 7.04 -21.80 6.62
N VAL A 374 5.85 -22.30 6.90
CA VAL A 374 4.61 -21.92 6.23
C VAL A 374 3.64 -21.38 7.26
N SER A 375 2.99 -20.28 6.92
CA SER A 375 1.95 -19.62 7.69
C SER A 375 0.59 -19.88 7.06
N VAL A 376 -0.43 -20.09 7.89
CA VAL A 376 -1.84 -20.20 7.46
C VAL A 376 -2.69 -19.32 8.35
N ARG A 377 -3.43 -18.38 7.76
CA ARG A 377 -4.45 -17.63 8.49
C ARG A 377 -5.78 -18.36 8.38
N ALA A 378 -6.25 -18.88 9.51
CA ALA A 378 -7.42 -19.74 9.56
C ALA A 378 -8.24 -19.54 10.83
N LYS A 379 -9.49 -20.04 10.80
CA LYS A 379 -10.36 -20.24 11.97
C LYS A 379 -11.08 -21.58 11.85
N ALA A 380 -11.40 -22.19 12.98
CA ALA A 380 -12.07 -23.51 12.98
C ALA A 380 -12.96 -23.69 14.22
N PRO A 381 -14.16 -24.28 14.12
CA PRO A 381 -15.07 -24.52 15.24
C PRO A 381 -14.58 -25.60 16.20
N VAL A 382 -13.62 -26.42 15.77
CA VAL A 382 -12.98 -27.48 16.55
C VAL A 382 -11.48 -27.51 16.24
N ALA A 383 -10.67 -28.01 17.17
CA ALA A 383 -9.23 -28.20 16.94
C ALA A 383 -9.03 -29.11 15.70
N SER A 384 -8.35 -28.60 14.71
CA SER A 384 -8.24 -29.17 13.36
C SER A 384 -6.77 -29.29 12.94
N ARG A 385 -6.51 -30.04 11.87
CA ARG A 385 -5.18 -30.10 11.24
C ARG A 385 -5.30 -30.08 9.74
N VAL A 386 -4.54 -29.21 9.11
CA VAL A 386 -4.35 -29.17 7.66
C VAL A 386 -2.95 -29.65 7.28
N GLU A 387 -2.84 -30.20 6.09
CA GLU A 387 -1.58 -30.55 5.45
C GLU A 387 -1.34 -29.63 4.27
N ILE A 388 -0.10 -29.13 4.14
CA ILE A 388 0.35 -28.36 2.98
C ILE A 388 1.15 -29.31 2.11
N LEU A 389 0.80 -29.39 0.84
CA LEU A 389 1.44 -30.26 -0.14
C LEU A 389 2.09 -29.42 -1.24
N ALA A 390 3.29 -29.83 -1.67
CA ALA A 390 3.90 -29.40 -2.92
C ALA A 390 3.82 -30.57 -3.92
N GLY A 391 3.01 -30.41 -4.95
CA GLY A 391 2.58 -31.54 -5.77
C GLY A 391 1.81 -32.57 -4.96
N ASN A 392 2.38 -33.76 -4.79
CA ASN A 392 1.78 -34.86 -3.99
C ASN A 392 2.45 -35.02 -2.61
N ASP A 393 3.52 -34.31 -2.35
CA ASP A 393 4.34 -34.49 -1.14
C ASP A 393 3.89 -33.55 -0.03
N VAL A 394 3.64 -34.10 1.17
CA VAL A 394 3.28 -33.31 2.36
C VAL A 394 4.55 -32.63 2.87
N ILE A 395 4.62 -31.32 2.73
CA ILE A 395 5.75 -30.49 3.13
C ILE A 395 5.59 -29.87 4.53
N ALA A 396 4.33 -29.75 5.01
CA ALA A 396 4.08 -29.28 6.39
C ALA A 396 2.72 -29.81 6.91
N ARG A 397 2.60 -29.87 8.25
CA ARG A 397 1.37 -30.15 8.97
C ARG A 397 1.12 -29.07 9.99
N ILE A 398 -0.06 -28.45 9.95
CA ILE A 398 -0.40 -27.30 10.76
C ILE A 398 -1.61 -27.65 11.64
N ASP A 399 -1.45 -27.52 12.95
CA ASP A 399 -2.53 -27.65 13.92
C ASP A 399 -3.21 -26.28 14.07
N ILE A 400 -4.50 -26.23 13.72
CA ILE A 400 -5.35 -25.04 13.82
C ILE A 400 -6.14 -25.15 15.12
N PRO A 401 -5.97 -24.21 16.07
CA PRO A 401 -6.72 -24.22 17.31
C PRO A 401 -8.22 -23.99 17.07
N LYS A 402 -9.06 -24.45 18.03
CA LYS A 402 -10.47 -24.05 18.04
C LYS A 402 -10.54 -22.53 18.25
N SER A 403 -11.07 -21.80 17.29
CA SER A 403 -11.25 -20.35 17.34
C SER A 403 -12.38 -19.91 16.42
N SER A 404 -13.19 -18.95 16.87
CA SER A 404 -14.14 -18.21 16.03
C SER A 404 -13.50 -17.00 15.37
N CYS A 405 -12.33 -16.57 15.86
CA CYS A 405 -11.54 -15.46 15.30
C CYS A 405 -10.46 -15.98 14.35
N TRP A 406 -10.10 -15.17 13.37
CA TRP A 406 -8.95 -15.42 12.53
C TRP A 406 -7.64 -15.47 13.32
N THR A 407 -6.87 -16.54 13.15
CA THR A 407 -5.58 -16.75 13.79
C THR A 407 -4.57 -17.19 12.73
N THR A 408 -3.38 -16.57 12.74
CA THR A 408 -2.27 -17.04 11.92
C THR A 408 -1.49 -18.09 12.70
N VAL A 409 -1.36 -19.27 12.14
CA VAL A 409 -0.62 -20.40 12.69
C VAL A 409 0.52 -20.79 11.77
N HIS A 410 1.61 -21.29 12.35
CA HIS A 410 2.86 -21.52 11.66
C HIS A 410 3.33 -22.96 11.81
N ALA A 411 4.03 -23.50 10.83
CA ALA A 411 4.68 -24.80 10.92
C ALA A 411 5.98 -24.84 10.11
N LYS A 412 6.96 -25.61 10.58
CA LYS A 412 8.22 -25.85 9.86
C LYS A 412 7.94 -26.61 8.56
N VAL A 413 8.65 -26.24 7.50
CA VAL A 413 8.60 -26.89 6.19
C VAL A 413 9.71 -27.94 6.07
N ASP A 414 9.37 -29.14 5.59
CA ASP A 414 10.35 -30.16 5.24
C ASP A 414 10.92 -29.91 3.83
N ASN A 415 12.07 -29.25 3.79
CA ASN A 415 12.73 -28.87 2.53
C ASN A 415 13.24 -30.04 1.70
N ARG A 416 13.41 -31.25 2.29
CA ARG A 416 13.86 -32.44 1.54
C ARG A 416 12.84 -32.81 0.46
N MET A 417 11.57 -32.54 0.73
CA MET A 417 10.47 -32.83 -0.20
C MET A 417 10.36 -31.77 -1.32
N ILE A 418 10.79 -30.52 -1.07
CA ILE A 418 10.80 -29.43 -2.08
C ILE A 418 11.99 -29.57 -3.04
N SER A 419 13.08 -30.21 -2.63
CA SER A 419 14.30 -30.34 -3.44
C SER A 419 14.29 -31.54 -4.41
N SER A 420 13.36 -32.51 -4.27
CA SER A 420 13.45 -33.81 -4.93
C SER A 420 12.68 -33.96 -6.25
N SER A 421 11.76 -33.07 -6.59
CA SER A 421 11.02 -33.17 -7.85
C SER A 421 10.28 -31.90 -8.27
N SER A 422 10.47 -31.50 -9.53
CA SER A 422 9.60 -30.51 -10.18
C SER A 422 8.27 -31.17 -10.57
N HIS A 423 7.25 -31.08 -9.73
CA HIS A 423 5.92 -31.62 -10.03
C HIS A 423 5.02 -30.55 -10.66
N MET A 424 5.37 -30.11 -11.85
CA MET A 424 4.50 -29.23 -12.63
C MET A 424 3.55 -30.06 -13.50
N THR A 425 2.29 -29.65 -13.52
CA THR A 425 1.32 -30.19 -14.48
C THR A 425 1.66 -29.72 -15.91
N GLU A 426 1.21 -30.49 -16.94
CA GLU A 426 1.33 -30.08 -18.35
C GLU A 426 0.75 -28.66 -18.59
N LYS A 427 -0.33 -28.30 -17.90
CA LYS A 427 -0.95 -26.97 -17.98
C LYS A 427 -0.07 -25.88 -17.38
N SER A 428 0.63 -26.16 -16.29
CA SER A 428 1.61 -25.26 -15.67
C SER A 428 2.86 -25.07 -16.53
N LYS A 429 3.28 -26.11 -17.24
CA LYS A 429 4.41 -26.04 -18.21
C LYS A 429 4.08 -25.13 -19.41
N VAL A 430 2.85 -25.19 -19.92
CA VAL A 430 2.39 -24.36 -21.04
C VAL A 430 2.33 -22.88 -20.65
N MET A 431 1.92 -22.56 -19.43
CA MET A 431 1.91 -21.17 -18.92
C MET A 431 3.31 -20.56 -18.78
N GLN A 432 4.36 -21.36 -18.68
CA GLN A 432 5.73 -20.87 -18.51
C GLN A 432 6.43 -20.50 -19.83
N VAL A 433 6.10 -21.18 -20.93
CA VAL A 433 6.76 -20.94 -22.23
C VAL A 433 6.59 -19.50 -22.71
N GLY A 434 5.49 -18.84 -22.29
CA GLY A 434 5.22 -17.45 -22.65
C GLY A 434 5.94 -16.38 -21.83
N LEU A 435 6.51 -16.70 -20.67
CA LEU A 435 7.13 -15.70 -19.76
C LEU A 435 8.65 -15.53 -19.94
N SER A 436 9.28 -16.29 -20.83
CA SER A 436 10.72 -16.29 -21.01
C SER A 436 11.20 -15.23 -22.00
N GLY A 437 11.39 -13.99 -21.55
CA GLY A 437 12.33 -13.07 -22.21
C GLY A 437 13.76 -13.39 -21.80
N ASN A 438 14.64 -13.70 -22.76
CA ASN A 438 16.11 -13.86 -22.78
C ASN A 438 16.85 -14.62 -21.65
N ALA A 439 16.18 -15.05 -20.58
CA ALA A 439 16.64 -16.08 -19.64
C ALA A 439 15.39 -16.84 -19.20
N ALA A 440 15.28 -18.11 -19.56
CA ALA A 440 14.21 -18.97 -19.03
C ALA A 440 14.25 -18.90 -17.50
N PRO A 441 13.13 -18.61 -16.80
CA PRO A 441 13.11 -18.68 -15.35
C PRO A 441 13.53 -20.09 -14.96
N ASP A 442 14.31 -20.22 -13.90
CA ASP A 442 14.64 -21.52 -13.34
C ASP A 442 13.33 -22.21 -12.88
N THR A 443 12.80 -23.08 -13.74
CA THR A 443 11.53 -23.76 -13.54
C THR A 443 11.63 -24.86 -12.49
N SER A 444 12.83 -25.15 -11.99
CA SER A 444 13.11 -26.23 -11.03
C SER A 444 12.44 -25.99 -9.66
N ARG A 445 11.94 -24.78 -9.40
CA ARG A 445 11.35 -24.36 -8.12
C ARG A 445 9.92 -23.82 -8.20
N ILE A 446 9.17 -24.22 -9.20
CA ILE A 446 7.75 -23.88 -9.33
C ILE A 446 6.89 -25.11 -8.99
N TYR A 447 6.02 -24.96 -8.01
CA TYR A 447 5.20 -26.07 -7.51
C TYR A 447 3.71 -25.70 -7.53
N ASP A 448 2.88 -26.73 -7.68
CA ASP A 448 1.48 -26.64 -7.34
C ASP A 448 1.30 -26.92 -5.84
N ILE A 449 0.72 -25.97 -5.13
CA ILE A 449 0.50 -26.07 -3.69
C ILE A 449 -0.94 -26.50 -3.43
N SER A 450 -1.12 -27.42 -2.49
CA SER A 450 -2.46 -27.81 -2.02
C SER A 450 -2.56 -27.68 -0.50
N VAL A 451 -3.75 -27.31 -0.02
CA VAL A 451 -4.12 -27.37 1.39
C VAL A 451 -5.21 -28.39 1.56
N ARG A 452 -4.96 -29.42 2.38
CA ARG A 452 -5.88 -30.55 2.61
C ARG A 452 -6.22 -30.68 4.08
N LEU A 453 -7.50 -30.86 4.42
CA LEU A 453 -7.94 -31.14 5.78
C LEU A 453 -7.66 -32.59 6.15
N SER A 454 -6.76 -32.81 7.13
CA SER A 454 -6.43 -34.16 7.60
C SER A 454 -7.16 -34.57 8.89
N ARG A 455 -7.56 -33.59 9.71
CA ARG A 455 -8.34 -33.79 10.94
C ARG A 455 -9.20 -32.58 11.26
N GLY A 456 -10.39 -32.77 11.79
CA GLY A 456 -11.32 -31.70 12.16
C GLY A 456 -12.41 -31.50 11.13
N ARG A 457 -13.00 -30.29 11.12
CA ARG A 457 -14.07 -29.90 10.19
C ARG A 457 -14.25 -28.41 10.09
N ASP A 458 -14.88 -27.98 9.00
CA ASP A 458 -15.27 -26.59 8.76
C ASP A 458 -14.15 -25.58 9.00
N VAL A 459 -12.95 -25.90 8.49
CA VAL A 459 -11.79 -25.01 8.59
C VAL A 459 -11.89 -23.95 7.51
N ALA A 460 -12.06 -22.71 7.94
CA ALA A 460 -11.99 -21.55 7.05
C ALA A 460 -10.56 -21.05 6.96
N ILE A 461 -10.07 -20.83 5.74
CA ILE A 461 -8.71 -20.35 5.43
C ILE A 461 -8.84 -19.08 4.60
N ASP A 462 -8.13 -18.03 5.03
CA ASP A 462 -8.02 -16.75 4.32
C ASP A 462 -6.85 -16.80 3.33
N TYR A 463 -5.63 -17.02 3.84
CA TYR A 463 -4.43 -17.13 3.00
C TYR A 463 -3.42 -18.12 3.56
N ILE A 464 -2.46 -18.49 2.72
CA ILE A 464 -1.21 -19.15 3.11
C ILE A 464 -0.02 -18.33 2.61
N GLY A 465 1.18 -18.60 3.14
CA GLY A 465 2.43 -18.02 2.64
C GLY A 465 3.64 -18.73 3.24
N PHE A 466 4.74 -18.75 2.50
CA PHE A 466 5.96 -19.44 2.91
C PHE A 466 7.04 -18.42 3.29
N ASP A 467 7.76 -18.67 4.40
CA ASP A 467 8.71 -17.70 4.97
C ASP A 467 8.17 -16.26 4.80
N MET A 468 6.85 -16.15 4.84
CA MET A 468 6.26 -14.86 5.02
C MET A 468 6.86 -14.37 6.32
N MET A 469 7.80 -13.45 6.20
CA MET A 469 8.46 -12.92 7.35
C MET A 469 7.43 -12.66 8.44
N PRO A 470 7.20 -13.55 9.40
CA PRO A 470 6.86 -13.08 10.67
C PRO A 470 8.20 -12.47 11.12
N TRP A 471 8.23 -11.17 11.29
CA TRP A 471 9.33 -10.56 11.98
C TRP A 471 9.34 -11.16 13.39
N THR A 472 9.87 -12.37 13.53
CA THR A 472 10.09 -13.03 14.82
C THR A 472 11.29 -12.40 15.50
N GLU A 473 12.09 -11.65 14.73
CA GLU A 473 13.25 -10.91 15.17
C GLU A 473 13.23 -9.56 14.46
N GLY A 474 13.12 -8.45 15.20
CA GLY A 474 13.13 -7.09 14.66
C GLY A 474 14.45 -6.69 14.00
N GLY A 475 14.49 -5.52 13.40
CA GLY A 475 15.66 -4.93 12.74
C GLY A 475 16.88 -4.82 13.63
N MET A 476 16.68 -4.79 14.94
CA MET A 476 17.74 -4.80 15.94
C MET A 476 18.66 -6.02 15.81
N ILE A 477 18.11 -7.18 15.49
CA ILE A 477 18.83 -8.45 15.29
C ILE A 477 19.13 -8.65 13.81
N THR A 478 18.12 -8.52 12.95
CA THR A 478 18.21 -8.91 11.53
C THR A 478 18.84 -7.86 10.63
N ASP A 479 18.87 -6.61 11.04
CA ASP A 479 19.24 -5.43 10.22
C ASP A 479 18.38 -5.27 8.96
N THR A 480 17.21 -5.87 8.95
CA THR A 480 16.24 -5.78 7.84
C THR A 480 15.00 -5.05 8.28
N TYR A 481 14.47 -4.22 7.39
CA TYR A 481 13.33 -3.35 7.65
C TYR A 481 12.33 -3.48 6.50
N ARG A 482 11.09 -3.71 6.85
CA ARG A 482 10.01 -3.93 5.89
C ARG A 482 9.74 -2.67 5.05
N ASN A 483 9.61 -2.84 3.74
CA ASN A 483 9.26 -1.77 2.81
C ASN A 483 7.87 -2.05 2.22
N ILE A 484 6.83 -1.53 2.88
CA ILE A 484 5.43 -1.74 2.47
C ILE A 484 5.13 -1.10 1.12
N PHE A 485 5.72 0.05 0.80
CA PHE A 485 5.54 0.66 -0.51
C PHE A 485 6.06 -0.25 -1.63
N ALA A 486 7.23 -0.87 -1.43
CA ALA A 486 7.74 -1.85 -2.40
C ALA A 486 6.84 -3.11 -2.47
N GLU A 487 6.30 -3.57 -1.35
CA GLU A 487 5.33 -4.67 -1.29
C GLU A 487 4.03 -4.35 -2.04
N MET A 488 3.67 -3.07 -2.14
CA MET A 488 2.51 -2.57 -2.90
C MET A 488 2.82 -2.30 -4.38
N GLY A 489 4.05 -2.56 -4.84
CA GLY A 489 4.44 -2.46 -6.24
C GLY A 489 5.09 -1.13 -6.64
N TYR A 490 5.26 -0.17 -5.72
CA TYR A 490 6.01 1.05 -6.02
C TYR A 490 7.49 0.74 -6.23
N SER A 491 8.07 1.23 -7.32
CA SER A 491 9.50 1.06 -7.58
C SER A 491 10.35 1.84 -6.56
N GLN A 492 11.55 1.33 -6.28
CA GLN A 492 12.47 2.03 -5.35
C GLN A 492 12.73 3.49 -5.77
N LYS A 493 12.81 3.76 -7.08
CA LYS A 493 12.96 5.12 -7.60
C LYS A 493 11.77 6.02 -7.28
N GLN A 494 10.54 5.51 -7.35
CA GLN A 494 9.33 6.26 -6.97
C GLN A 494 9.32 6.53 -5.46
N ILE A 495 9.65 5.50 -4.65
CA ILE A 495 9.74 5.62 -3.18
C ILE A 495 10.78 6.67 -2.80
N ASP A 496 11.99 6.58 -3.35
CA ASP A 496 13.07 7.53 -3.06
C ASP A 496 12.70 8.96 -3.48
N LYS A 497 12.09 9.12 -4.66
CA LYS A 497 11.60 10.42 -5.12
C LYS A 497 10.52 10.98 -4.20
N LYS A 498 9.54 10.16 -3.78
CA LYS A 498 8.45 10.58 -2.90
C LYS A 498 8.97 11.01 -1.54
N LEU A 499 9.85 10.22 -0.93
CA LEU A 499 10.53 10.54 0.32
C LEU A 499 11.33 11.84 0.22
N GLN A 500 12.17 11.95 -0.81
CA GLN A 500 12.99 13.15 -1.02
C GLN A 500 12.11 14.40 -1.21
N THR A 501 11.05 14.29 -2.04
CA THR A 501 10.13 15.42 -2.24
C THR A 501 9.43 15.81 -0.94
N THR A 502 9.06 14.86 -0.08
CA THR A 502 8.41 15.14 1.21
C THR A 502 9.40 15.79 2.18
N PHE A 503 10.64 15.30 2.23
CA PHE A 503 11.73 15.91 3.00
C PHE A 503 12.01 17.35 2.52
N ASP A 504 12.19 17.55 1.22
CA ASP A 504 12.51 18.85 0.65
C ASP A 504 11.39 19.88 0.89
N ALA A 505 10.12 19.45 0.81
CA ALA A 505 8.99 20.31 1.12
C ALA A 505 9.02 20.78 2.59
N LEU A 506 9.33 19.87 3.52
CA LEU A 506 9.33 20.15 4.95
C LEU A 506 10.55 20.97 5.41
N PHE A 507 11.72 20.76 4.78
CA PHE A 507 12.96 21.43 5.19
C PHE A 507 13.32 22.67 4.33
N TYR A 508 12.89 22.72 3.07
CA TYR A 508 13.31 23.74 2.12
C TYR A 508 12.15 24.39 1.35
N GLY A 509 10.93 23.84 1.46
CA GLY A 509 9.75 24.34 0.76
C GLY A 509 9.25 25.70 1.24
N PRO A 510 8.17 26.23 0.65
CA PRO A 510 7.58 27.52 1.05
C PRO A 510 7.05 27.50 2.49
N ASP A 511 6.52 26.36 2.94
CA ASP A 511 5.97 26.17 4.29
C ASP A 511 6.93 25.37 5.18
N LYS A 512 8.23 25.52 4.95
CA LYS A 512 9.26 24.78 5.68
C LYS A 512 9.24 25.07 7.16
N VAL A 513 9.56 24.06 7.95
CA VAL A 513 9.68 24.17 9.42
C VAL A 513 11.13 24.34 9.89
N TYR A 514 12.12 24.09 9.03
CA TYR A 514 13.56 24.23 9.33
C TYR A 514 14.07 25.63 8.98
N PHE A 515 14.73 26.29 9.96
CA PHE A 515 15.27 27.64 9.83
C PHE A 515 16.72 27.73 10.32
N GLU A 516 17.60 28.13 9.45
CA GLU A 516 18.99 28.45 9.80
C GLU A 516 19.08 29.85 10.42
N VAL A 517 19.75 29.95 11.56
CA VAL A 517 19.96 31.21 12.29
C VAL A 517 21.37 31.76 12.05
N SER A 518 22.32 30.84 11.88
CA SER A 518 23.73 31.15 11.63
C SER A 518 24.40 29.96 10.92
N ASP A 519 25.68 30.12 10.60
CA ASP A 519 26.50 29.03 10.02
C ASP A 519 26.59 27.78 10.94
N SER A 520 26.26 27.92 12.21
CA SER A 520 26.41 26.87 13.21
C SER A 520 25.13 26.45 13.91
N MET A 521 24.00 27.13 13.76
CA MET A 521 22.75 26.92 14.48
C MET A 521 21.54 26.99 13.58
N ALA A 522 20.57 26.13 13.85
CA ALA A 522 19.26 26.09 13.21
C ALA A 522 18.19 25.54 14.17
N TYR A 523 16.92 25.81 13.88
CA TYR A 523 15.80 25.27 14.65
C TYR A 523 14.67 24.75 13.76
N ILE A 524 13.81 23.92 14.35
CA ILE A 524 12.50 23.53 13.83
C ILE A 524 11.44 24.37 14.54
N SER A 525 10.60 25.07 13.78
CA SER A 525 9.55 25.94 14.32
C SER A 525 8.16 25.34 14.17
N ASP A 526 7.36 25.41 15.22
CA ASP A 526 5.91 25.36 15.10
C ASP A 526 5.43 26.70 14.53
N LEU A 527 5.05 26.70 13.25
CA LEU A 527 4.72 27.94 12.52
C LEU A 527 3.45 28.61 13.05
N LYS A 528 2.51 27.85 13.62
CA LYS A 528 1.25 28.39 14.16
C LYS A 528 1.45 29.08 15.50
N ASN A 529 2.29 28.47 16.35
CA ASN A 529 2.54 28.97 17.68
C ASN A 529 3.74 29.94 17.72
N HIS A 530 4.48 30.06 16.60
CA HIS A 530 5.69 30.88 16.46
C HIS A 530 6.71 30.56 17.54
N ASP A 531 6.88 29.29 17.87
CA ASP A 531 7.81 28.81 18.88
C ASP A 531 8.67 27.63 18.36
N VAL A 532 9.66 27.29 19.19
CA VAL A 532 10.57 26.15 18.99
C VAL A 532 10.37 25.21 20.15
N ARG A 533 9.99 23.96 19.86
CA ARG A 533 9.69 22.93 20.85
C ARG A 533 10.73 21.82 20.82
N THR A 534 10.99 21.20 21.97
CA THR A 534 11.86 20.04 22.08
C THR A 534 11.41 18.90 21.20
N GLU A 535 10.08 18.69 21.06
CA GLU A 535 9.47 17.73 20.14
C GLU A 535 10.00 17.95 18.70
N GLY A 536 9.78 19.11 18.10
CA GLY A 536 10.23 19.39 16.73
C GLY A 536 11.73 19.35 16.55
N MET A 537 12.49 19.88 17.55
CA MET A 537 13.95 19.85 17.51
C MET A 537 14.49 18.42 17.49
N SER A 538 13.99 17.55 18.37
CA SER A 538 14.42 16.17 18.49
C SER A 538 13.97 15.32 17.28
N TYR A 539 12.77 15.57 16.74
CA TYR A 539 12.28 14.98 15.49
C TYR A 539 13.14 15.38 14.30
N GLY A 540 13.47 16.66 14.19
CA GLY A 540 14.38 17.17 13.15
C GLY A 540 15.76 16.50 13.19
N MET A 541 16.31 16.29 14.40
CA MET A 541 17.56 15.55 14.58
C MET A 541 17.43 14.09 14.18
N MET A 542 16.36 13.41 14.57
CA MET A 542 16.12 12.02 14.17
C MET A 542 15.97 11.91 12.63
N ILE A 543 15.24 12.79 11.99
CA ILE A 543 15.14 12.83 10.53
C ILE A 543 16.53 13.08 9.91
N ALA A 544 17.28 14.06 10.40
CA ALA A 544 18.60 14.40 9.87
C ALA A 544 19.58 13.21 9.95
N VAL A 545 19.61 12.46 11.07
CA VAL A 545 20.48 11.28 11.18
C VAL A 545 20.04 10.15 10.26
N GLN A 546 18.75 9.97 10.02
CA GLN A 546 18.25 8.98 9.06
C GLN A 546 18.59 9.35 7.60
N TRP A 547 18.64 10.64 7.26
CA TRP A 547 18.98 11.16 5.91
C TRP A 547 20.47 11.42 5.68
N ASP A 548 21.34 11.12 6.66
CA ASP A 548 22.78 11.43 6.59
C ASP A 548 23.08 12.92 6.41
N LYS A 549 22.31 13.75 7.10
CA LYS A 549 22.44 15.23 7.07
C LYS A 549 23.11 15.72 8.34
N LYS A 550 24.41 15.43 8.47
CA LYS A 550 25.19 15.77 9.67
C LYS A 550 25.18 17.28 10.00
N ASP A 551 25.26 18.13 9.00
CA ASP A 551 25.25 19.58 9.16
C ASP A 551 23.92 20.08 9.76
N ILE A 552 22.77 19.57 9.28
CA ILE A 552 21.45 19.89 9.85
C ILE A 552 21.37 19.40 11.29
N PHE A 553 21.79 18.16 11.55
CA PHE A 553 21.81 17.56 12.90
C PHE A 553 22.61 18.41 13.87
N ASP A 554 23.85 18.73 13.52
CA ASP A 554 24.77 19.52 14.36
C ASP A 554 24.24 20.92 14.67
N ARG A 555 23.61 21.59 13.69
CA ARG A 555 23.00 22.92 13.87
C ARG A 555 21.82 22.87 14.83
N LEU A 556 20.93 21.88 14.68
CA LEU A 556 19.77 21.66 15.55
C LEU A 556 20.25 21.36 16.99
N TRP A 557 21.19 20.43 17.15
CA TRP A 557 21.74 20.10 18.46
C TRP A 557 22.40 21.31 19.18
N ARG A 558 23.20 22.09 18.46
CA ARG A 558 23.83 23.27 19.04
C ARG A 558 22.81 24.31 19.51
N TRP A 559 21.75 24.52 18.75
CA TRP A 559 20.67 25.41 19.14
C TRP A 559 19.92 24.91 20.37
N ALA A 560 19.50 23.65 20.39
CA ALA A 560 18.81 23.05 21.53
C ALA A 560 19.67 23.09 22.79
N LYS A 561 20.95 22.71 22.68
CA LYS A 561 21.88 22.74 23.78
C LYS A 561 22.17 24.15 24.31
N HIS A 562 22.19 25.16 23.45
CA HIS A 562 22.48 26.56 23.82
C HIS A 562 21.29 27.23 24.49
N PHE A 563 20.12 27.15 23.91
CA PHE A 563 18.94 27.91 24.35
C PHE A 563 17.96 27.11 25.22
N MET A 564 17.80 25.82 24.99
CA MET A 564 16.80 25.03 25.71
C MET A 564 17.37 24.32 26.93
N GLN A 565 18.63 23.80 26.87
CA GLN A 565 19.15 22.99 27.96
C GLN A 565 19.49 23.80 29.21
N HIS A 566 18.97 23.37 30.39
CA HIS A 566 19.36 23.92 31.69
C HIS A 566 20.82 23.53 32.03
N LYS A 567 21.63 24.52 32.36
CA LYS A 567 23.07 24.37 32.66
C LYS A 567 23.31 24.11 34.14
N ASP A 568 22.41 24.54 35.02
CA ASP A 568 22.52 24.48 36.45
C ASP A 568 21.14 24.28 37.14
N GLY A 569 21.11 24.30 38.48
CA GLY A 569 19.89 24.13 39.25
C GLY A 569 19.37 22.66 39.25
N GLN A 570 18.18 22.45 39.82
CA GLN A 570 17.58 21.11 39.90
C GLN A 570 17.15 20.55 38.52
N ARG A 571 16.92 21.43 37.52
CA ARG A 571 16.57 21.01 36.16
C ARG A 571 17.82 20.78 35.28
N ARG A 572 19.02 20.91 35.82
CA ARG A 572 20.27 20.73 35.03
C ARG A 572 20.21 19.44 34.19
N GLY A 573 20.49 19.59 32.87
CA GLY A 573 20.51 18.51 31.89
C GLY A 573 19.19 18.32 31.13
N TYR A 574 18.03 18.75 31.69
CA TYR A 574 16.75 18.78 30.97
C TYR A 574 16.65 19.98 30.06
N PHE A 575 15.67 19.96 29.15
CA PHE A 575 15.43 21.00 28.17
C PHE A 575 14.12 21.73 28.45
N ARG A 576 14.08 23.04 28.33
CA ARG A 576 12.84 23.81 28.25
C ARG A 576 12.03 23.33 27.06
N TRP A 577 10.81 22.88 27.27
CA TRP A 577 10.03 22.28 26.22
C TRP A 577 9.67 23.27 25.09
N SER A 578 9.59 24.57 25.37
CA SER A 578 9.31 25.61 24.39
C SER A 578 10.13 26.89 24.62
N CYS A 579 10.66 27.43 23.53
CA CYS A 579 11.33 28.72 23.44
C CYS A 579 10.76 29.50 22.25
N LYS A 580 10.90 30.84 22.28
CA LYS A 580 10.70 31.65 21.09
C LYS A 580 11.82 31.38 20.07
N THR A 581 11.61 31.84 18.82
CA THR A 581 12.61 31.69 17.74
C THR A 581 13.91 32.43 17.98
N ASP A 582 13.92 33.39 18.90
CA ASP A 582 15.13 34.11 19.36
C ASP A 582 15.84 33.40 20.54
N GLY A 583 15.32 32.25 20.98
CA GLY A 583 15.83 31.46 22.11
C GLY A 583 15.32 31.88 23.48
N THR A 584 14.47 32.91 23.58
CA THR A 584 13.85 33.30 24.85
C THR A 584 12.90 32.18 25.35
N PRO A 585 13.02 31.69 26.60
CA PRO A 585 12.14 30.65 27.12
C PRO A 585 10.66 31.07 27.15
N ASN A 586 9.76 30.22 26.70
CA ASN A 586 8.33 30.30 26.94
C ASN A 586 7.94 29.56 28.22
N ALA A 587 8.69 28.54 28.58
CA ALA A 587 8.49 27.69 29.75
C ALA A 587 9.82 27.20 30.33
N GLU A 588 9.86 26.95 31.64
CA GLU A 588 11.04 26.41 32.33
C GLU A 588 10.97 24.87 32.50
N GLY A 589 9.81 24.28 32.36
CA GLY A 589 9.63 22.80 32.45
C GLY A 589 10.17 22.07 31.21
N ALA A 590 10.39 20.77 31.36
CA ALA A 590 10.70 19.85 30.27
C ALA A 590 9.46 19.07 29.84
N ALA A 591 9.46 18.55 28.61
CA ALA A 591 8.50 17.59 28.10
C ALA A 591 9.25 16.30 27.73
N SER A 592 8.79 15.17 28.28
CA SER A 592 9.55 13.93 28.22
C SER A 592 9.81 13.41 26.80
N ASP A 593 8.90 13.66 25.87
CA ASP A 593 9.02 13.22 24.45
C ASP A 593 10.26 13.78 23.73
N GLY A 594 10.61 15.04 24.00
CA GLY A 594 11.80 15.65 23.44
C GLY A 594 13.08 14.93 23.87
N GLU A 595 13.21 14.65 25.17
CA GLU A 595 14.36 13.95 25.74
C GLU A 595 14.51 12.53 25.15
N LEU A 596 13.41 11.81 24.91
CA LEU A 596 13.43 10.47 24.30
C LEU A 596 14.12 10.47 22.93
N TYR A 597 13.69 11.38 22.07
CA TYR A 597 14.23 11.48 20.71
C TYR A 597 15.63 12.11 20.68
N PHE A 598 15.95 13.05 21.59
CA PHE A 598 17.33 13.58 21.72
C PHE A 598 18.31 12.45 22.02
N VAL A 599 18.05 11.65 23.06
CA VAL A 599 18.93 10.54 23.45
C VAL A 599 19.14 9.57 22.30
N THR A 600 18.04 9.08 21.70
CA THR A 600 18.14 8.06 20.65
C THR A 600 18.79 8.60 19.38
N SER A 601 18.50 9.84 18.96
CA SER A 601 19.12 10.44 17.79
C SER A 601 20.62 10.73 17.99
N LEU A 602 21.05 11.10 19.21
CA LEU A 602 22.45 11.27 19.56
C LEU A 602 23.23 9.95 19.53
N ILE A 603 22.63 8.84 20.05
CA ILE A 603 23.23 7.52 19.92
C ILE A 603 23.40 7.14 18.44
N PHE A 604 22.39 7.41 17.61
CA PHE A 604 22.48 7.14 16.18
C PHE A 604 23.53 8.01 15.48
N ALA A 605 23.68 9.28 15.88
CA ALA A 605 24.72 10.17 15.38
C ALA A 605 26.12 9.65 15.72
N SER A 606 26.31 9.19 16.97
CA SER A 606 27.54 8.53 17.40
C SER A 606 27.87 7.31 16.53
N ASN A 607 26.90 6.45 16.29
CA ASN A 607 27.08 5.23 15.50
C ASN A 607 27.36 5.53 14.02
N ARG A 608 26.77 6.57 13.48
CA ARG A 608 26.87 6.94 12.06
C ARG A 608 28.12 7.75 11.73
N TRP A 609 28.43 8.74 12.56
CA TRP A 609 29.48 9.75 12.28
C TRP A 609 30.65 9.72 13.25
N GLY A 610 30.58 8.90 14.31
CA GLY A 610 31.58 8.84 15.36
C GLY A 610 31.56 10.05 16.30
N ASN A 611 32.42 10.05 17.32
CA ASN A 611 32.44 11.06 18.38
C ASN A 611 33.60 12.06 18.26
N GLY A 612 34.46 11.92 17.24
CA GLY A 612 35.68 12.71 17.06
C GLY A 612 35.52 14.04 16.30
N THR A 613 34.31 14.44 15.90
CA THR A 613 34.06 15.50 14.92
C THR A 613 33.55 16.81 15.54
N GLY A 614 33.95 17.13 16.79
CA GLY A 614 33.61 18.38 17.50
C GLY A 614 32.40 18.27 18.43
N ILE A 615 31.54 17.24 18.30
CA ILE A 615 30.47 16.87 19.24
C ILE A 615 30.69 15.41 19.61
N ASN A 616 30.80 15.12 20.91
CA ASN A 616 30.78 13.75 21.40
C ASN A 616 29.33 13.33 21.64
N TYR A 617 28.67 12.84 20.59
CA TYR A 617 27.24 12.52 20.59
C TYR A 617 26.87 11.48 21.64
N LEU A 618 27.71 10.44 21.85
CA LEU A 618 27.44 9.40 22.85
C LEU A 618 27.47 9.99 24.25
N SER A 619 28.49 10.79 24.56
CA SER A 619 28.58 11.44 25.87
C SER A 619 27.41 12.39 26.12
N GLU A 620 26.92 13.08 25.10
CA GLU A 620 25.72 13.92 25.22
C GLU A 620 24.45 13.11 25.52
N ALA A 621 24.27 11.97 24.87
CA ALA A 621 23.15 11.06 25.15
C ALA A 621 23.21 10.52 26.58
N GLN A 622 24.39 10.03 27.00
CA GLN A 622 24.63 9.49 28.34
C GLN A 622 24.43 10.55 29.42
N ASN A 623 24.84 11.79 29.16
CA ASN A 623 24.60 12.91 30.08
C ASN A 623 23.10 13.18 30.30
N ILE A 624 22.26 13.12 29.27
CA ILE A 624 20.81 13.27 29.44
C ILE A 624 20.27 12.12 30.29
N LEU A 625 20.60 10.87 29.98
CA LEU A 625 20.15 9.70 30.74
C LEU A 625 20.59 9.74 32.22
N ASN A 626 21.83 10.07 32.48
CA ASN A 626 22.37 10.17 33.84
C ASN A 626 21.73 11.31 34.63
N CYS A 627 21.63 12.49 34.05
CA CYS A 627 20.95 13.64 34.67
C CYS A 627 19.49 13.32 34.97
N SER A 628 18.80 12.55 34.17
CA SER A 628 17.42 12.18 34.44
C SER A 628 17.27 11.34 35.69
N MET A 629 18.18 10.43 35.95
CA MET A 629 18.15 9.54 37.13
C MET A 629 18.60 10.21 38.44
N GLU A 630 19.33 11.32 38.36
CA GLU A 630 19.79 12.08 39.53
C GLU A 630 18.67 12.90 40.20
N LYS A 631 17.45 13.00 39.59
CA LYS A 631 16.38 13.89 40.04
C LYS A 631 15.50 13.33 41.16
N ILE A 632 15.81 12.18 41.69
CA ILE A 632 15.02 11.54 42.75
C ILE A 632 14.97 12.45 43.98
N GLY A 633 13.75 12.77 44.43
CA GLY A 633 13.52 13.58 45.64
C GLY A 633 13.71 15.10 45.47
N MET A 634 13.95 15.59 44.29
CA MET A 634 14.02 17.04 44.01
C MET A 634 12.65 17.72 44.05
N SER A 635 12.58 19.00 44.38
CA SER A 635 11.33 19.76 44.52
C SER A 635 10.88 20.42 43.22
N GLU A 636 11.71 20.63 42.22
CA GLU A 636 11.42 21.29 40.94
C GLU A 636 11.55 20.38 39.72
N ALA A 637 12.15 19.20 39.90
CA ALA A 637 12.34 18.22 38.84
C ALA A 637 12.14 16.80 39.41
N SER A 638 11.70 15.88 38.59
CA SER A 638 11.60 14.45 38.88
C SER A 638 12.37 13.64 37.83
N PRO A 639 12.66 12.36 38.07
CA PRO A 639 13.18 11.50 37.02
C PRO A 639 12.31 11.48 35.78
N LEU A 640 12.90 11.29 34.61
CA LEU A 640 12.21 11.09 33.33
C LEU A 640 11.32 9.83 33.37
N VAL A 641 11.75 8.85 34.15
CA VAL A 641 11.05 7.56 34.35
C VAL A 641 10.57 7.46 35.79
N ASP A 642 9.29 7.13 35.99
CA ASP A 642 8.83 6.67 37.29
C ASP A 642 9.52 5.36 37.65
N ILE A 643 10.35 5.41 38.70
CA ILE A 643 11.22 4.28 39.10
C ILE A 643 10.46 3.06 39.66
N ASN A 644 9.21 3.24 40.11
CA ASN A 644 8.40 2.16 40.65
C ASN A 644 7.61 1.42 39.56
N ASN A 645 7.20 2.13 38.54
CA ASN A 645 6.41 1.60 37.41
C ASN A 645 7.27 1.31 36.18
N HIS A 646 8.51 1.80 36.11
CA HIS A 646 9.42 1.73 34.94
C HIS A 646 8.80 2.36 33.67
N LEU A 647 8.03 3.45 33.86
CA LEU A 647 7.29 4.12 32.80
C LEU A 647 7.71 5.59 32.67
N ILE A 648 7.77 6.09 31.45
CA ILE A 648 8.05 7.50 31.17
C ILE A 648 6.95 8.38 31.80
N THR A 649 7.35 9.44 32.48
CA THR A 649 6.43 10.42 33.07
C THR A 649 5.96 11.40 31.99
N PHE A 650 4.76 12.01 32.14
CA PHE A 650 4.26 13.02 31.21
C PHE A 650 5.23 14.20 31.11
N THR A 651 5.54 14.84 32.25
CA THR A 651 6.63 15.80 32.34
C THR A 651 7.50 15.45 33.55
N PRO A 652 8.84 15.63 33.48
CA PRO A 652 9.73 15.25 34.58
C PRO A 652 9.77 16.33 35.66
N ASP A 653 8.63 16.58 36.28
CA ASP A 653 8.41 17.52 37.39
C ASP A 653 7.45 16.91 38.44
N PRO A 654 7.30 17.48 39.65
CA PRO A 654 6.51 16.91 40.74
C PRO A 654 5.00 16.76 40.45
N ILE A 655 4.48 17.40 39.41
CA ILE A 655 3.06 17.32 39.01
C ILE A 655 2.89 16.32 37.89
N GLY A 656 3.55 16.53 36.77
CA GLY A 656 3.47 15.67 35.60
C GLY A 656 4.18 14.32 35.78
N GLY A 657 5.08 14.22 36.75
CA GLY A 657 5.72 12.97 37.14
C GLY A 657 4.80 11.95 37.84
N ARG A 658 3.51 12.26 38.04
CA ARG A 658 2.52 11.39 38.69
C ARG A 658 1.63 10.63 37.70
N PHE A 659 1.72 10.91 36.43
CA PHE A 659 0.95 10.28 35.37
C PHE A 659 1.78 10.23 34.08
N THR A 660 1.23 9.62 33.05
CA THR A 660 1.95 9.39 31.79
C THR A 660 1.09 9.68 30.57
N ASP A 661 1.74 9.79 29.42
CA ASP A 661 1.16 9.85 28.08
C ASP A 661 1.45 8.53 27.35
N PRO A 662 0.43 7.79 26.85
CA PRO A 662 0.63 6.57 26.08
C PRO A 662 1.54 6.76 24.87
N SER A 663 1.57 7.95 24.25
CA SER A 663 2.40 8.25 23.11
C SER A 663 3.90 8.43 23.42
N TYR A 664 4.25 8.57 24.70
CA TYR A 664 5.64 8.69 25.14
C TYR A 664 6.31 7.33 25.34
N HIS A 665 5.55 6.21 25.27
CA HIS A 665 6.10 4.89 25.41
C HIS A 665 6.60 4.34 24.10
N ILE A 666 7.94 4.29 23.95
CA ILE A 666 8.68 3.80 22.78
C ILE A 666 9.65 2.69 23.24
N PRO A 667 9.15 1.46 23.49
CA PRO A 667 9.98 0.38 24.07
C PRO A 667 11.27 0.11 23.29
N ALA A 668 11.23 0.22 21.95
CA ALA A 668 12.40 0.05 21.10
C ALA A 668 13.54 1.05 21.40
N PHE A 669 13.22 2.27 21.86
CA PHE A 669 14.24 3.23 22.27
C PHE A 669 14.93 2.77 23.56
N TYR A 670 14.18 2.25 24.52
CA TYR A 670 14.74 1.80 25.80
C TYR A 670 15.68 0.60 25.62
N GLU A 671 15.37 -0.30 24.68
CA GLU A 671 16.30 -1.37 24.29
C GLU A 671 17.59 -0.85 23.62
N ILE A 672 17.54 0.27 22.90
CA ILE A 672 18.73 0.96 22.41
C ILE A 672 19.51 1.55 23.60
N TRP A 673 18.82 2.24 24.52
CA TRP A 673 19.48 2.85 25.69
C TRP A 673 20.16 1.83 26.58
N ALA A 674 19.56 0.66 26.77
CA ALA A 674 20.16 -0.45 27.49
C ALA A 674 21.58 -0.81 27.00
N ARG A 675 21.81 -0.68 25.68
CA ARG A 675 23.10 -1.03 25.05
C ARG A 675 24.16 0.07 25.13
N TYR A 676 23.77 1.31 25.41
CA TYR A 676 24.63 2.51 25.35
C TYR A 676 24.66 3.28 26.67
N ALA A 677 23.77 2.95 27.62
CA ALA A 677 23.83 3.53 28.95
C ALA A 677 25.14 3.10 29.65
N ASP A 678 25.79 4.05 30.30
CA ASP A 678 26.91 3.75 31.21
C ASP A 678 26.39 3.35 32.60
N ASP A 679 27.27 2.99 33.51
CA ASP A 679 27.05 2.66 34.94
C ASP A 679 26.16 1.42 35.26
N GLY A 680 26.00 0.48 34.32
CA GLY A 680 25.34 -0.82 34.59
C GLY A 680 23.82 -0.78 34.63
N ARG A 681 23.17 0.23 33.99
CA ARG A 681 21.70 0.35 33.90
C ARG A 681 21.07 -0.42 32.76
N GLU A 682 21.79 -1.31 32.10
CA GLU A 682 21.23 -2.11 30.99
C GLU A 682 19.92 -2.80 31.40
N ARG A 683 19.93 -3.47 32.56
CA ARG A 683 18.75 -4.18 33.07
C ARG A 683 17.56 -3.23 33.32
N PHE A 684 17.80 -2.06 33.91
CA PHE A 684 16.74 -1.07 34.17
C PHE A 684 16.02 -0.63 32.91
N TRP A 685 16.77 -0.33 31.83
CA TRP A 685 16.18 0.07 30.58
C TRP A 685 15.45 -1.07 29.85
N MET A 686 15.91 -2.33 30.03
CA MET A 686 15.15 -3.49 29.54
C MET A 686 13.84 -3.68 30.30
N GLU A 687 13.83 -3.51 31.64
CA GLU A 687 12.61 -3.53 32.45
C GLU A 687 11.64 -2.39 32.05
N CYS A 688 12.15 -1.21 31.72
CA CYS A 688 11.33 -0.13 31.15
C CYS A 688 10.68 -0.53 29.81
N ALA A 689 11.40 -1.23 28.92
CA ALA A 689 10.84 -1.69 27.65
C ALA A 689 9.71 -2.71 27.86
N GLU A 690 9.90 -3.67 28.77
CA GLU A 690 8.87 -4.66 29.12
C GLU A 690 7.63 -3.99 29.74
N SER A 691 7.84 -3.14 30.75
CA SER A 691 6.77 -2.40 31.42
C SER A 691 5.98 -1.52 30.48
N ALA A 692 6.62 -0.86 29.51
CA ALA A 692 5.97 -0.01 28.53
C ALA A 692 5.06 -0.83 27.58
N ARG A 693 5.49 -2.04 27.14
CA ARG A 693 4.64 -2.93 26.34
C ARG A 693 3.41 -3.38 27.13
N GLU A 694 3.60 -3.85 28.37
CA GLU A 694 2.49 -4.23 29.25
C GLU A 694 1.54 -3.05 29.55
N TYR A 695 2.08 -1.84 29.72
CA TYR A 695 1.27 -0.63 29.91
C TYR A 695 0.42 -0.34 28.69
N LEU A 696 0.96 -0.41 27.47
CA LEU A 696 0.20 -0.21 26.24
C LEU A 696 -0.96 -1.20 26.12
N HIS A 697 -0.80 -2.46 26.53
CA HIS A 697 -1.92 -3.43 26.61
C HIS A 697 -3.08 -2.93 27.46
N ARG A 698 -2.80 -2.25 28.57
CA ARG A 698 -3.82 -1.76 29.52
C ARG A 698 -4.43 -0.43 29.10
N SER A 699 -3.67 0.44 28.42
CA SER A 699 -4.09 1.77 28.02
C SER A 699 -4.97 1.79 26.77
N VAL A 700 -4.86 0.77 25.91
CA VAL A 700 -5.60 0.65 24.65
C VAL A 700 -7.03 0.17 24.90
N ASN A 701 -8.02 0.86 24.33
CA ASN A 701 -9.40 0.37 24.35
C ASN A 701 -9.51 -0.94 23.53
N PRO A 702 -10.01 -2.03 24.13
CA PRO A 702 -10.00 -3.35 23.51
C PRO A 702 -10.97 -3.51 22.32
N ARG A 703 -11.84 -2.53 22.04
CA ARG A 703 -12.77 -2.54 20.91
C ARG A 703 -12.31 -1.68 19.75
N THR A 704 -11.82 -0.47 20.05
CA THR A 704 -11.46 0.53 19.04
C THR A 704 -9.98 0.58 18.72
N GLY A 705 -9.11 0.18 19.64
CA GLY A 705 -7.68 0.40 19.54
C GLY A 705 -7.22 1.81 19.92
N LEU A 706 -8.15 2.70 20.31
CA LEU A 706 -7.84 4.08 20.69
C LEU A 706 -7.25 4.16 22.10
N THR A 707 -6.38 5.13 22.30
CA THR A 707 -5.81 5.52 23.60
C THR A 707 -6.19 6.95 23.93
N PRO A 708 -6.32 7.33 25.20
CA PRO A 708 -6.44 8.74 25.57
C PRO A 708 -5.07 9.44 25.44
N ASP A 709 -5.06 10.78 25.52
CA ASP A 709 -3.82 11.53 25.59
C ASP A 709 -3.06 11.24 26.89
N TYR A 710 -3.76 11.16 28.03
CA TYR A 710 -3.11 10.95 29.34
C TYR A 710 -3.79 9.85 30.15
N ASN A 711 -2.97 9.08 30.84
CA ASN A 711 -3.38 7.98 31.70
C ASN A 711 -2.62 7.98 33.04
N ASN A 712 -3.20 7.29 34.04
CA ASN A 712 -2.44 6.81 35.17
C ASN A 712 -1.47 5.70 34.75
N PHE A 713 -0.43 5.42 35.55
CA PHE A 713 0.57 4.38 35.26
C PHE A 713 -0.02 2.95 35.20
N ASP A 714 -1.19 2.74 35.76
CA ASP A 714 -1.89 1.45 35.64
C ASP A 714 -2.72 1.30 34.35
N GLY A 715 -2.73 2.32 33.47
CA GLY A 715 -3.48 2.34 32.22
C GLY A 715 -4.92 2.85 32.34
N THR A 716 -5.38 3.22 33.54
CA THR A 716 -6.70 3.80 33.72
C THR A 716 -6.74 5.26 33.30
N LEU A 717 -7.92 5.77 32.91
CA LEU A 717 -8.12 7.15 32.51
C LEU A 717 -7.72 8.14 33.66
N LEU A 718 -7.02 9.18 33.27
CA LEU A 718 -6.66 10.25 34.18
C LEU A 718 -7.87 11.18 34.43
N HIS A 719 -8.51 11.07 35.56
CA HIS A 719 -9.59 11.98 35.98
C HIS A 719 -9.01 13.19 36.70
N ASN A 720 -8.58 14.19 35.94
CA ASN A 720 -8.08 15.44 36.54
C ASN A 720 -8.83 16.63 35.94
N LYS A 721 -9.46 17.44 36.80
CA LYS A 721 -10.23 18.63 36.38
C LYS A 721 -9.37 19.71 35.69
N SER A 722 -8.07 19.67 35.89
CA SER A 722 -7.12 20.65 35.35
C SER A 722 -6.41 20.18 34.06
N VAL A 723 -6.60 18.91 33.69
CA VAL A 723 -5.95 18.29 32.55
C VAL A 723 -7.00 17.57 31.70
N ILE A 724 -7.26 18.08 30.50
CA ILE A 724 -8.18 17.47 29.55
C ILE A 724 -7.39 16.50 28.71
N GLY A 725 -7.47 15.18 28.97
CA GLY A 725 -6.66 14.21 28.28
C GLY A 725 -7.28 12.80 28.23
N ASP A 726 -8.61 12.72 28.40
CA ASP A 726 -9.38 11.47 28.50
C ASP A 726 -9.89 10.93 27.14
N ALA A 727 -9.51 11.56 26.03
CA ALA A 727 -9.93 11.22 24.68
C ALA A 727 -8.74 11.01 23.75
N PHE A 728 -8.97 10.33 22.64
CA PHE A 728 -8.01 10.17 21.56
C PHE A 728 -7.91 11.46 20.74
N ARG A 729 -6.77 12.14 20.82
CA ARG A 729 -6.50 13.42 20.16
C ARG A 729 -5.01 13.54 19.91
N PHE A 730 -4.57 14.52 19.14
CA PHE A 730 -3.18 14.99 18.92
C PHE A 730 -2.04 14.03 19.35
N ASP A 731 -1.66 14.00 20.64
CA ASP A 731 -0.55 13.20 21.14
C ASP A 731 -0.81 11.71 20.96
N SER A 732 -2.01 11.24 21.23
CA SER A 732 -2.38 9.84 21.08
C SER A 732 -2.34 9.32 19.63
N TRP A 733 -2.31 10.19 18.60
CA TRP A 733 -2.09 9.76 17.21
C TRP A 733 -0.73 9.09 17.01
N ARG A 734 0.27 9.39 17.82
CA ARG A 734 1.62 8.80 17.76
C ARG A 734 1.64 7.35 18.20
N VAL A 735 0.71 6.91 19.03
CA VAL A 735 0.69 5.55 19.60
C VAL A 735 0.72 4.46 18.52
N PRO A 736 -0.11 4.49 17.45
CA PRO A 736 -0.03 3.51 16.36
C PRO A 736 1.35 3.45 15.70
N MET A 737 1.98 4.60 15.50
CA MET A 737 3.30 4.68 14.87
C MET A 737 4.41 4.15 15.82
N ASN A 738 4.32 4.42 17.13
CA ASN A 738 5.28 3.93 18.12
C ASN A 738 5.20 2.40 18.29
N ILE A 739 4.00 1.83 18.24
CA ILE A 739 3.79 0.38 18.23
C ILE A 739 4.37 -0.23 16.94
N ALA A 740 4.18 0.43 15.79
CA ALA A 740 4.80 0.02 14.53
C ALA A 740 6.33 0.05 14.59
N LEU A 741 6.90 1.05 15.27
CA LEU A 741 8.34 1.17 15.47
C LEU A 741 8.88 0.00 16.30
N ASP A 742 8.23 -0.27 17.44
CA ASP A 742 8.63 -1.37 18.31
C ASP A 742 8.50 -2.73 17.60
N TYR A 743 7.42 -2.94 16.84
CA TYR A 743 7.28 -4.12 15.99
C TYR A 743 8.42 -4.23 14.97
N SER A 744 8.76 -3.15 14.29
CA SER A 744 9.80 -3.13 13.25
C SER A 744 11.21 -3.34 13.82
N TRP A 745 11.53 -2.75 14.99
CA TRP A 745 12.88 -2.75 15.53
C TRP A 745 13.14 -3.93 16.49
N SER A 746 12.20 -4.21 17.39
CA SER A 746 12.34 -5.26 18.41
C SER A 746 11.53 -6.51 18.08
N CYS A 747 10.28 -6.37 17.69
CA CYS A 747 9.31 -7.46 17.49
C CYS A 747 9.04 -8.31 18.76
N ALA A 748 9.30 -7.76 19.94
CA ALA A 748 9.22 -8.51 21.21
C ALA A 748 7.79 -8.83 21.64
N ASP A 749 6.81 -8.02 21.23
CA ASP A 749 5.38 -8.16 21.57
C ASP A 749 4.50 -8.38 20.32
N ARG A 750 5.03 -9.13 19.39
CA ARG A 750 4.53 -9.33 18.04
C ARG A 750 3.04 -9.61 17.93
N GLU A 751 2.54 -10.61 18.67
CA GLU A 751 1.14 -11.04 18.53
C GLU A 751 0.14 -9.97 18.96
N TRP A 752 0.46 -9.25 20.03
CA TRP A 752 -0.38 -8.15 20.48
C TRP A 752 -0.30 -6.97 19.51
N GLN A 753 0.88 -6.61 19.04
CA GLN A 753 1.10 -5.52 18.10
C GLN A 753 0.37 -5.75 16.76
N GLN A 754 0.32 -6.98 16.28
CA GLN A 754 -0.46 -7.36 15.10
C GLN A 754 -1.98 -7.20 15.36
N ARG A 755 -2.47 -7.71 16.48
CA ARG A 755 -3.88 -7.55 16.85
C ARG A 755 -4.27 -6.08 17.00
N TYR A 756 -3.41 -5.29 17.64
CA TYR A 756 -3.61 -3.85 17.79
C TYR A 756 -3.71 -3.14 16.44
N ALA A 757 -2.78 -3.43 15.54
CA ALA A 757 -2.75 -2.83 14.22
C ALA A 757 -4.03 -3.11 13.43
N ASP A 758 -4.45 -4.39 13.39
CA ASP A 758 -5.69 -4.79 12.71
C ASP A 758 -6.92 -4.17 13.37
N GLN A 759 -6.92 -3.98 14.70
CA GLN A 759 -8.03 -3.45 15.47
C GLN A 759 -8.24 -1.95 15.24
N ILE A 760 -7.19 -1.13 15.40
CA ILE A 760 -7.30 0.32 15.21
C ILE A 760 -7.64 0.65 13.76
N GLN A 761 -7.05 -0.07 12.80
CA GLN A 761 -7.39 0.11 11.40
C GLN A 761 -8.81 -0.34 11.09
N ALA A 762 -9.31 -1.41 11.70
CA ALA A 762 -10.71 -1.81 11.56
C ALA A 762 -11.67 -0.75 12.06
N PHE A 763 -11.37 -0.12 13.19
CA PHE A 763 -12.18 0.97 13.74
C PHE A 763 -12.17 2.18 12.78
N LEU A 764 -11.00 2.71 12.43
CA LEU A 764 -10.90 3.88 11.56
C LEU A 764 -11.48 3.61 10.16
N TYR A 765 -11.37 2.39 9.67
CA TYR A 765 -12.01 1.98 8.41
C TYR A 765 -13.54 2.01 8.51
N SER A 766 -14.11 1.60 9.66
CA SER A 766 -15.56 1.66 9.87
C SER A 766 -16.12 3.08 9.96
N GLU A 767 -15.27 4.06 10.37
CA GLU A 767 -15.59 5.49 10.34
C GLU A 767 -15.45 6.10 8.92
N GLY A 768 -14.99 5.33 7.96
CA GLY A 768 -14.70 5.71 6.57
C GLY A 768 -13.25 6.09 6.36
N ILE A 769 -12.59 5.39 5.43
CA ILE A 769 -11.13 5.53 5.18
C ILE A 769 -10.73 6.95 4.74
N ASP A 770 -11.64 7.72 4.15
CA ASP A 770 -11.43 9.09 3.70
C ASP A 770 -12.11 10.14 4.59
N THR A 771 -12.77 9.73 5.67
CA THR A 771 -13.63 10.60 6.48
C THR A 771 -13.46 10.49 7.98
N PHE A 772 -12.73 9.49 8.49
CA PHE A 772 -12.45 9.40 9.92
C PHE A 772 -11.81 10.71 10.43
N VAL A 773 -12.15 11.09 11.64
CA VAL A 773 -11.80 12.41 12.18
C VAL A 773 -10.66 12.31 13.20
N ASP A 774 -10.13 13.45 13.58
CA ASP A 774 -8.93 13.62 14.38
C ASP A 774 -9.15 13.59 15.90
N GLN A 775 -10.42 13.50 16.36
CA GLN A 775 -10.73 13.40 17.79
C GLN A 775 -11.90 12.44 18.03
N TYR A 776 -11.72 11.53 18.98
CA TYR A 776 -12.70 10.55 19.44
C TYR A 776 -12.64 10.38 20.96
N ASN A 777 -13.76 10.05 21.59
CA ASN A 777 -13.70 9.34 22.86
C ASN A 777 -13.06 7.96 22.64
N ILE A 778 -12.41 7.39 23.63
CA ILE A 778 -11.72 6.08 23.45
C ILE A 778 -12.67 4.93 23.09
N ASP A 779 -13.98 5.06 23.34
CA ASP A 779 -15.00 4.10 22.93
C ASP A 779 -15.43 4.23 21.46
N GLY A 780 -14.90 5.22 20.74
CA GLY A 780 -15.17 5.50 19.34
C GLY A 780 -16.32 6.49 19.09
N THR A 781 -16.97 6.98 20.15
CA THR A 781 -18.00 8.02 19.99
C THR A 781 -17.38 9.40 19.76
N PRO A 782 -18.08 10.34 19.09
CA PRO A 782 -17.62 11.72 18.99
C PRO A 782 -17.43 12.36 20.38
N PRO A 783 -16.36 13.18 20.58
CA PRO A 783 -16.14 13.83 21.86
C PRO A 783 -17.18 14.93 22.13
N GLU A 784 -17.62 15.05 23.38
CA GLU A 784 -18.54 16.16 23.79
C GLU A 784 -17.87 17.53 23.61
N THR A 785 -16.57 17.61 23.82
CA THR A 785 -15.78 18.83 23.68
C THR A 785 -14.68 18.61 22.63
N ILE A 786 -14.76 19.36 21.53
CA ILE A 786 -13.71 19.42 20.51
C ILE A 786 -12.64 20.39 21.00
N LEU A 787 -11.41 19.90 21.16
CA LEU A 787 -10.28 20.78 21.47
C LEU A 787 -9.82 21.53 20.22
N PRO A 788 -9.63 22.86 20.31
CA PRO A 788 -9.20 23.64 19.16
C PRO A 788 -7.74 23.33 18.77
N ALA A 789 -7.48 23.24 17.47
CA ALA A 789 -6.15 23.21 16.92
C ALA A 789 -5.87 24.55 16.22
N GLY A 790 -4.88 25.31 16.72
CA GLY A 790 -4.53 26.60 16.15
C GLY A 790 -5.69 27.62 16.08
N GLY A 791 -6.61 27.57 17.04
CA GLY A 791 -7.81 28.42 17.08
C GLY A 791 -9.00 27.91 16.28
N TYR A 792 -8.90 26.79 15.59
CA TYR A 792 -9.97 26.15 14.83
C TYR A 792 -10.62 25.02 15.66
N THR A 793 -11.95 24.91 15.65
CA THR A 793 -12.74 23.95 16.44
C THR A 793 -13.41 22.87 15.59
N ALA A 794 -13.10 22.75 14.30
CA ALA A 794 -13.67 21.73 13.43
C ALA A 794 -12.92 20.40 13.57
N LEU A 795 -13.66 19.29 13.55
CA LEU A 795 -13.08 17.97 13.35
C LEU A 795 -12.58 17.84 11.91
N ARG A 796 -11.43 17.17 11.71
CA ARG A 796 -10.79 17.02 10.40
C ARG A 796 -10.32 15.60 10.16
N HIS A 797 -10.26 15.23 8.90
CA HIS A 797 -9.48 14.08 8.44
C HIS A 797 -8.00 14.48 8.38
N SER A 798 -7.33 14.51 9.56
CA SER A 798 -5.96 15.04 9.67
C SER A 798 -4.94 14.18 8.93
N VAL A 799 -4.06 14.83 8.15
CA VAL A 799 -2.94 14.18 7.46
C VAL A 799 -1.99 13.50 8.46
N GLY A 800 -1.80 14.06 9.66
CA GLY A 800 -0.99 13.45 10.70
C GLY A 800 -1.58 12.12 11.20
N LEU A 801 -2.89 12.08 11.45
CA LEU A 801 -3.58 10.84 11.86
C LEU A 801 -3.62 9.82 10.71
N VAL A 802 -3.88 10.25 9.47
CA VAL A 802 -3.76 9.38 8.27
C VAL A 802 -2.38 8.75 8.20
N ALA A 803 -1.33 9.53 8.46
CA ALA A 803 0.05 9.07 8.40
C ALA A 803 0.37 8.02 9.47
N THR A 804 0.02 8.29 10.73
CA THR A 804 0.32 7.36 11.84
C THR A 804 -0.52 6.09 11.76
N SER A 805 -1.79 6.20 11.31
CA SER A 805 -2.66 5.06 11.02
C SER A 805 -2.15 4.19 9.86
N ALA A 806 -1.46 4.79 8.88
CA ALA A 806 -0.80 4.05 7.82
C ALA A 806 0.48 3.37 8.31
N ALA A 807 1.27 4.03 9.18
CA ALA A 807 2.52 3.47 9.68
C ALA A 807 2.32 2.13 10.41
N VAL A 808 1.22 1.98 11.15
CA VAL A 808 0.92 0.74 11.88
C VAL A 808 0.66 -0.47 10.96
N SER A 809 0.45 -0.24 9.66
CA SER A 809 0.36 -1.31 8.66
C SER A 809 1.61 -2.19 8.57
N ILE A 810 2.75 -1.74 9.10
CA ILE A 810 3.95 -2.58 9.26
C ILE A 810 3.65 -3.83 10.09
N ALA A 811 2.84 -3.70 11.13
CA ALA A 811 2.44 -4.80 12.00
C ALA A 811 1.12 -5.46 11.56
N ALA A 812 0.29 -4.79 10.76
CA ALA A 812 -1.03 -5.27 10.37
C ALA A 812 -0.97 -6.59 9.58
N THR A 813 -1.92 -7.48 9.86
CA THR A 813 -2.14 -8.74 9.14
C THR A 813 -3.36 -8.67 8.23
N ASP A 814 -4.24 -7.69 8.42
CA ASP A 814 -5.41 -7.44 7.58
C ASP A 814 -5.02 -6.69 6.30
N ILE A 815 -5.59 -7.08 5.17
CA ILE A 815 -5.35 -6.47 3.85
C ILE A 815 -5.74 -4.98 3.82
N ARG A 816 -6.70 -4.56 4.64
CA ARG A 816 -7.11 -3.16 4.79
C ARG A 816 -5.96 -2.22 5.16
N GLY A 817 -4.90 -2.74 5.81
CA GLY A 817 -3.69 -1.96 6.07
C GLY A 817 -3.10 -1.32 4.83
N ARG A 818 -3.23 -1.97 3.65
CA ARG A 818 -2.73 -1.43 2.38
C ARG A 818 -3.51 -0.20 1.90
N GLU A 819 -4.79 -0.11 2.22
CA GLU A 819 -5.59 1.08 1.88
C GLU A 819 -5.12 2.31 2.67
N PHE A 820 -4.83 2.16 3.97
CA PHE A 820 -4.22 3.23 4.77
C PHE A 820 -2.88 3.67 4.20
N VAL A 821 -2.04 2.72 3.77
CA VAL A 821 -0.74 3.03 3.14
C VAL A 821 -0.95 3.78 1.82
N ARG A 822 -1.94 3.41 1.02
CA ARG A 822 -2.29 4.12 -0.22
C ARG A 822 -2.75 5.54 0.08
N ARG A 823 -3.64 5.75 1.07
CA ARG A 823 -4.09 7.08 1.47
C ARG A 823 -2.92 7.97 1.91
N LEU A 824 -1.97 7.43 2.64
CA LEU A 824 -0.74 8.17 2.96
C LEU A 824 0.08 8.47 1.70
N TRP A 825 0.27 7.50 0.81
CA TRP A 825 1.02 7.72 -0.42
C TRP A 825 0.42 8.83 -1.27
N ASP A 826 -0.91 8.85 -1.42
CA ASP A 826 -1.64 9.83 -2.22
C ASP A 826 -1.92 11.15 -1.48
N SER A 827 -1.68 11.17 -0.17
CA SER A 827 -1.95 12.35 0.65
C SER A 827 -1.22 13.59 0.14
N ARG A 828 -1.95 14.70 0.08
CA ARG A 828 -1.43 16.03 -0.15
C ARG A 828 -1.36 16.77 1.18
N HIS A 829 -0.23 17.38 1.47
CA HIS A 829 -0.08 18.24 2.63
C HIS A 829 -0.33 19.69 2.18
N ILE A 830 -1.57 20.07 2.23
CA ILE A 830 -2.10 21.37 1.78
C ILE A 830 -3.10 21.90 2.80
N PRO A 831 -3.39 23.23 2.83
CA PRO A 831 -4.42 23.78 3.70
C PRO A 831 -5.78 23.11 3.50
N TYR A 832 -6.48 22.86 4.62
CA TYR A 832 -7.86 22.37 4.62
C TYR A 832 -8.83 23.43 4.09
N ALA A 833 -10.08 23.02 3.80
CA ALA A 833 -11.10 23.90 3.22
C ALA A 833 -11.42 25.14 4.09
N ASP A 834 -11.22 25.04 5.41
CA ASP A 834 -11.40 26.13 6.37
C ASP A 834 -10.13 27.03 6.51
N GLY A 835 -9.08 26.73 5.76
CA GLY A 835 -7.79 27.44 5.78
C GLY A 835 -6.82 26.96 6.86
N TYR A 836 -7.19 25.99 7.70
CA TYR A 836 -6.25 25.41 8.64
C TYR A 836 -5.14 24.65 7.91
N PHE A 837 -3.92 24.79 8.35
CA PHE A 837 -2.76 24.09 7.85
C PHE A 837 -1.72 23.87 8.95
N ASP A 838 -1.27 22.64 9.11
CA ASP A 838 -0.24 22.27 10.06
C ASP A 838 1.01 21.75 9.35
N ALA A 839 1.93 22.64 8.99
CA ALA A 839 3.20 22.24 8.40
C ALA A 839 4.12 21.53 9.40
N TYR A 840 3.96 21.79 10.70
CA TYR A 840 4.80 21.28 11.77
C TYR A 840 4.40 19.85 12.15
N TYR A 841 3.29 19.66 12.85
CA TYR A 841 2.93 18.38 13.43
C TYR A 841 2.51 17.37 12.35
N ASP A 842 1.51 17.72 11.53
CA ASP A 842 1.09 16.87 10.41
C ASP A 842 2.25 16.57 9.43
N GLY A 843 3.09 17.56 9.14
CA GLY A 843 4.23 17.42 8.23
C GLY A 843 5.30 16.46 8.76
N LEU A 844 5.67 16.59 10.03
CA LEU A 844 6.66 15.73 10.69
C LEU A 844 6.15 14.29 10.81
N LEU A 845 4.91 14.07 11.30
CA LEU A 845 4.31 12.75 11.39
C LEU A 845 4.20 12.06 10.02
N ARG A 846 3.83 12.83 8.98
CA ARG A 846 3.76 12.32 7.62
C ARG A 846 5.12 11.82 7.12
N LEU A 847 6.18 12.57 7.36
CA LEU A 847 7.53 12.16 6.94
C LEU A 847 7.99 10.92 7.72
N PHE A 848 7.76 10.86 9.04
CA PHE A 848 8.06 9.68 9.85
C PHE A 848 7.32 8.43 9.34
N ALA A 849 6.03 8.52 9.10
CA ALA A 849 5.24 7.42 8.57
C ALA A 849 5.76 6.92 7.21
N MET A 850 6.16 7.82 6.33
CA MET A 850 6.79 7.45 5.06
C MET A 850 8.15 6.76 5.24
N MET A 851 8.95 7.20 6.23
CA MET A 851 10.21 6.53 6.59
C MET A 851 9.95 5.11 7.10
N HIS A 852 8.96 4.94 7.96
CA HIS A 852 8.55 3.62 8.46
C HIS A 852 8.18 2.69 7.31
N LEU A 853 7.24 3.10 6.46
CA LEU A 853 6.67 2.27 5.40
C LEU A 853 7.64 1.99 4.24
N SER A 854 8.70 2.79 4.10
CA SER A 854 9.77 2.56 3.12
C SER A 854 10.92 1.69 3.64
N GLY A 855 10.90 1.30 4.92
CA GLY A 855 12.03 0.63 5.58
C GLY A 855 13.27 1.50 5.75
N ARG A 856 13.12 2.82 5.68
CA ARG A 856 14.23 3.78 5.89
C ARG A 856 14.37 4.24 7.34
N TYR A 857 13.39 4.02 8.19
CA TYR A 857 13.51 4.31 9.62
C TYR A 857 14.22 3.15 10.31
N ARG A 858 15.53 3.27 10.45
CA ARG A 858 16.43 2.17 10.81
C ARG A 858 17.21 2.47 12.09
N ILE A 859 17.64 1.42 12.76
CA ILE A 859 18.64 1.51 13.82
C ILE A 859 19.99 1.77 13.16
N MET A 860 20.66 2.85 13.55
CA MET A 860 22.03 3.11 13.12
C MET A 860 22.98 2.30 13.99
N LYS A 861 23.61 1.27 13.41
CA LYS A 861 24.64 0.45 14.05
C LYS A 861 26.01 1.09 13.87
N PRO A 862 26.99 0.85 14.79
CA PRO A 862 28.35 1.34 14.64
C PRO A 862 28.95 0.88 13.30
N SER A 863 29.52 1.84 12.52
CA SER A 863 30.26 1.49 11.31
C SER A 863 31.56 0.76 11.66
N ALA A 864 32.10 -0.04 10.72
CA ALA A 864 33.39 -0.70 10.94
C ALA A 864 34.53 0.30 11.19
N GLU A 865 34.38 1.55 10.71
CA GLU A 865 35.36 2.64 10.90
C GLU A 865 35.20 3.34 12.26
N THR A 866 34.06 3.18 12.94
CA THR A 866 33.79 3.79 14.26
C THR A 866 34.09 2.87 15.43
N LYS A 867 34.48 1.62 15.19
CA LYS A 867 34.94 0.72 16.25
C LYS A 867 36.32 1.15 16.72
N GLU A 868 36.39 1.72 17.90
CA GLU A 868 37.67 1.88 18.58
C GLU A 868 38.30 0.48 18.72
N PRO A 869 39.67 0.33 18.53
CA PRO A 869 40.32 -0.93 18.80
C PRO A 869 40.05 -1.29 20.29
N ALA A 870 39.54 -2.50 20.52
CA ALA A 870 39.40 -3.02 21.87
C ALA A 870 40.78 -3.07 22.51
N ASP A 871 41.03 -2.25 23.53
CA ASP A 871 42.21 -2.36 24.39
C ASP A 871 42.17 -3.62 25.24
#